data_4677ce741e6428e1a170c97e6f358567
#
_entry.id   4677ce741e6428e1a170c97e6f358567
#
_cell.length_a   1.000
_cell.length_b   1.000
_cell.length_c   1.000
_cell.angle_alpha   90.00
_cell.angle_beta   90.00
_cell.angle_gamma   90.00
#
_symmetry.space_group_name_H-M   'P 1'
#
loop_
_entity.id
_entity.type
_entity.pdbx_description
1 polymer ?
#
loop_
_entity_poly.entity_id
_entity_poly.type
_entity_poly.pdbx_seq_one_letter_code
_entity_poly.pdbx_strand_id
1 'polypeptide(L)'
;MKSNMVDRIIDSKKRLLENVEFPSIVRKGEEEGGCGVVGFCCSEPVAGKHIYEPSKQMHNRGNGKGGGIAAVGFVPEQLGVSREILEDYYMLHIALLEPDVKDGVEKEFIYPYFDVAASAMLDKADDWKTVPGLEVMPPDVCRYFVRVKKEVLDKFITENKFEDLDRREAEDEFLNQNSFKLNQVNYAAQGDKKAFVLSHGRNIMILKVVGFAEAIVDYYKIRELKAHTWIAHQRFPTKGRVWHPAGAHPFTGVNMALVHNGDFANYHSVTEHLLQRNIYPQFLTDTEVSALLFDLMNRTYHYSLEHIIEAMAPTSELDFDRLPEEKKKLYRAIQATHIHGSPDGPWFFIITRNVPEKKQFQLLGITDTAMLRPQVFAFCDGEVQVGLIGSEKQAIDATLVSLSKDDPRICPVAEKYWNARGGSHTDGGAFIFNISEVSGKMRINCTDKFGTPVSLPVDGQACGFTSETYLTHKLNSEIENNIKQFSGKDSVFLYNYIRESIPSWSYDDFRAVLRMITDNAHDTSGIGTAIGAFSMLNDMKYPVGAKKRSHIIHLVRTELTRLFKSLPYLNDNNTGSANAYRLIDLDSRETLRGPAQNESVLVINAYNFPPEGDKSDASLLMDAYMKGWKKFISFGCTGQRYIGNGLGPDTDDVVIDVYDSCGDYLASGIDGMTITVHNNAQDQLGQIIKRGKLVIYGDVGQTFLYGAKGGDIYVMGNAAGRPLI
;
A
#
# COMPACT_ATOMS: atom_id res chain seq x y z
N MET A 1 -14.11 31.98 -43.48
CA MET A 1 -13.76 33.25 -42.78
C MET A 1 -13.22 33.05 -41.34
N LYS A 2 -13.55 31.96 -40.62
CA LYS A 2 -13.02 31.72 -39.24
C LYS A 2 -11.56 31.25 -39.23
N SER A 3 -11.08 30.51 -40.24
CA SER A 3 -9.70 30.04 -40.35
C SER A 3 -8.67 31.16 -40.35
N ASN A 4 -8.92 32.21 -41.11
CA ASN A 4 -8.02 33.35 -41.29
C ASN A 4 -7.75 34.15 -39.98
N MET A 5 -8.63 34.12 -39.00
CA MET A 5 -8.41 34.83 -37.73
C MET A 5 -7.54 34.00 -36.75
N VAL A 6 -7.72 32.71 -36.73
CA VAL A 6 -6.89 31.78 -35.93
C VAL A 6 -5.46 31.75 -36.46
N ASP A 7 -5.30 31.66 -37.77
CA ASP A 7 -4.00 31.68 -38.44
C ASP A 7 -3.24 32.98 -38.14
N ARG A 8 -3.95 34.14 -38.19
CA ARG A 8 -3.38 35.45 -37.82
C ARG A 8 -2.91 35.52 -36.36
N ILE A 9 -3.65 34.92 -35.44
CA ILE A 9 -3.30 34.87 -34.03
C ILE A 9 -2.03 33.98 -33.82
N ILE A 10 -1.99 32.83 -34.49
CA ILE A 10 -0.84 31.93 -34.48
C ILE A 10 0.41 32.60 -35.05
N ASP A 11 0.27 33.25 -36.24
CA ASP A 11 1.37 33.94 -36.88
C ASP A 11 1.85 35.17 -36.07
N SER A 12 0.93 35.88 -35.42
CA SER A 12 1.30 36.96 -34.50
C SER A 12 2.11 36.47 -33.31
N LYS A 13 1.72 35.35 -32.74
CA LYS A 13 2.48 34.73 -31.65
C LYS A 13 3.85 34.20 -32.12
N LYS A 14 3.93 33.58 -33.27
CA LYS A 14 5.20 33.14 -33.88
C LYS A 14 6.16 34.31 -34.07
N ARG A 15 5.69 35.46 -34.63
CA ARG A 15 6.53 36.67 -34.79
C ARG A 15 7.02 37.23 -33.44
N LEU A 16 6.21 37.18 -32.39
CA LEU A 16 6.61 37.64 -31.07
C LEU A 16 7.72 36.74 -30.47
N LEU A 17 7.81 35.49 -30.90
CA LEU A 17 8.77 34.51 -30.42
C LEU A 17 10.01 34.36 -31.33
N GLU A 18 10.02 34.93 -32.53
CA GLU A 18 11.11 34.83 -33.53
C GLU A 18 12.48 35.30 -33.00
N ASN A 19 12.53 36.18 -32.01
CA ASN A 19 13.75 36.73 -31.45
C ASN A 19 13.95 36.39 -29.93
N VAL A 20 13.21 35.41 -29.43
CA VAL A 20 13.35 35.00 -28.04
C VAL A 20 14.14 33.69 -27.99
N GLU A 21 15.40 33.78 -27.54
CA GLU A 21 16.15 32.58 -27.15
C GLU A 21 15.56 32.02 -25.86
N PHE A 22 14.82 30.93 -25.98
CA PHE A 22 14.38 30.15 -24.82
C PHE A 22 15.61 29.43 -24.27
N PRO A 23 15.90 29.58 -22.95
CA PRO A 23 16.88 28.71 -22.34
C PRO A 23 16.42 27.27 -22.57
N SER A 24 17.36 26.39 -22.93
CA SER A 24 17.08 24.98 -23.07
C SER A 24 16.40 24.50 -21.77
N ILE A 25 15.12 24.20 -21.86
CA ILE A 25 14.37 23.61 -20.74
C ILE A 25 15.01 22.24 -20.54
N VAL A 26 15.89 22.15 -19.55
CA VAL A 26 16.22 20.83 -18.98
C VAL A 26 14.88 20.32 -18.49
N ARG A 27 14.27 19.39 -19.20
CA ARG A 27 13.13 18.63 -18.69
C ARG A 27 13.65 17.93 -17.45
N LYS A 28 13.39 18.51 -16.28
CA LYS A 28 13.33 17.72 -15.07
C LYS A 28 12.23 16.72 -15.34
N GLY A 29 12.54 15.43 -15.20
CA GLY A 29 11.50 14.41 -15.18
C GLY A 29 10.41 14.92 -14.24
N GLU A 30 9.17 14.97 -14.69
CA GLU A 30 8.05 15.41 -13.87
C GLU A 30 7.99 14.45 -12.68
N GLU A 31 8.51 14.89 -11.55
CA GLU A 31 8.40 14.18 -10.29
C GLU A 31 6.96 14.42 -9.78
N GLU A 32 5.99 13.75 -10.38
CA GLU A 32 4.66 13.65 -9.81
C GLU A 32 4.71 12.70 -8.63
N GLY A 33 4.81 13.23 -7.44
CA GLY A 33 4.97 12.43 -6.26
C GLY A 33 4.00 12.75 -5.15
N GLY A 34 3.62 11.71 -4.48
CA GLY A 34 3.09 11.66 -3.13
C GLY A 34 3.83 10.57 -2.39
N CYS A 35 3.79 10.58 -1.05
CA CYS A 35 4.33 9.46 -0.29
C CYS A 35 3.48 8.20 -0.50
N GLY A 36 4.14 7.03 -0.57
CA GLY A 36 3.49 5.72 -0.53
C GLY A 36 3.68 5.08 0.84
N VAL A 37 2.61 4.59 1.46
CA VAL A 37 2.66 3.88 2.75
C VAL A 37 1.90 2.57 2.66
N VAL A 38 2.48 1.54 3.27
CA VAL A 38 1.85 0.22 3.42
C VAL A 38 2.22 -0.38 4.76
N GLY A 39 1.30 -1.14 5.33
CA GLY A 39 1.53 -1.97 6.50
C GLY A 39 0.66 -3.20 6.45
N PHE A 40 1.16 -4.30 6.99
CA PHE A 40 0.37 -5.49 7.21
C PHE A 40 0.76 -6.18 8.51
N CYS A 41 -0.18 -6.93 9.05
CA CYS A 41 0.04 -7.82 10.17
C CYS A 41 -0.49 -9.21 9.87
N CYS A 42 0.15 -10.23 10.43
CA CYS A 42 -0.22 -11.62 10.22
C CYS A 42 -0.29 -12.36 11.56
N SER A 43 -1.24 -13.26 11.70
CA SER A 43 -1.35 -14.13 12.90
C SER A 43 -0.17 -15.10 13.06
N GLU A 44 0.54 -15.38 11.95
CA GLU A 44 1.81 -16.10 11.95
C GLU A 44 2.95 -15.14 11.63
N PRO A 45 4.17 -15.29 12.20
CA PRO A 45 5.30 -14.44 11.83
C PRO A 45 5.73 -14.71 10.39
N VAL A 46 5.78 -13.66 9.58
CA VAL A 46 6.08 -13.73 8.14
C VAL A 46 7.36 -12.99 7.78
N ALA A 47 8.03 -13.47 6.74
CA ALA A 47 9.35 -13.02 6.32
C ALA A 47 9.37 -11.60 5.73
N GLY A 48 10.49 -10.89 5.89
CA GLY A 48 10.69 -9.54 5.37
C GLY A 48 10.58 -9.40 3.85
N LYS A 49 10.75 -10.50 3.09
CA LYS A 49 10.49 -10.48 1.64
C LYS A 49 9.06 -10.08 1.26
N HIS A 50 8.09 -10.23 2.17
CA HIS A 50 6.70 -9.88 1.90
C HIS A 50 6.41 -8.37 2.02
N ILE A 51 7.33 -7.56 2.56
CA ILE A 51 7.25 -6.09 2.49
C ILE A 51 7.95 -5.55 1.24
N TYR A 52 8.78 -6.34 0.56
CA TYR A 52 9.49 -5.95 -0.65
C TYR A 52 8.52 -5.64 -1.81
N GLU A 53 7.62 -6.58 -2.14
CA GLU A 53 6.71 -6.45 -3.28
C GLU A 53 5.76 -5.23 -3.15
N PRO A 54 5.05 -5.01 -2.02
CA PRO A 54 4.22 -3.82 -1.87
C PRO A 54 5.02 -2.51 -1.90
N SER A 55 6.26 -2.50 -1.39
CA SER A 55 7.14 -1.33 -1.48
C SER A 55 7.46 -1.00 -2.93
N LYS A 56 7.79 -2.02 -3.74
CA LYS A 56 8.04 -1.87 -5.18
C LYS A 56 6.78 -1.38 -5.93
N GLN A 57 5.58 -1.84 -5.55
CA GLN A 57 4.33 -1.37 -6.14
C GLN A 57 4.08 0.13 -5.91
N MET A 58 4.60 0.67 -4.82
CA MET A 58 4.50 2.10 -4.50
C MET A 58 5.71 2.92 -4.97
N HIS A 59 6.59 2.35 -5.77
CA HIS A 59 7.81 2.98 -6.26
C HIS A 59 7.53 4.33 -6.97
N ASN A 60 6.46 4.39 -7.75
CA ASN A 60 6.00 5.58 -8.45
C ASN A 60 5.43 6.69 -7.53
N ARG A 61 5.19 6.38 -6.26
CA ARG A 61 4.81 7.39 -5.24
C ARG A 61 6.02 8.03 -4.57
N GLY A 62 7.16 7.36 -4.56
CA GLY A 62 8.42 7.89 -4.06
C GLY A 62 9.29 8.45 -5.17
N ASN A 63 10.32 9.20 -4.80
CA ASN A 63 11.35 9.67 -5.74
C ASN A 63 12.75 9.17 -5.37
N GLY A 64 12.86 8.12 -4.55
CA GLY A 64 14.13 7.56 -4.11
C GLY A 64 14.91 8.41 -3.10
N LYS A 65 14.36 9.52 -2.60
CA LYS A 65 15.03 10.42 -1.64
C LYS A 65 14.85 9.99 -0.18
N GLY A 66 14.28 8.85 0.05
CA GLY A 66 14.16 8.24 1.36
C GLY A 66 13.17 7.08 1.37
N GLY A 67 13.57 5.99 1.97
CA GLY A 67 12.76 4.81 2.20
C GLY A 67 13.00 4.26 3.60
N GLY A 68 12.02 3.55 4.13
CA GLY A 68 12.19 2.91 5.42
C GLY A 68 11.18 1.83 5.69
N ILE A 69 11.56 0.94 6.59
CA ILE A 69 10.77 -0.21 7.04
C ILE A 69 10.81 -0.26 8.55
N ALA A 70 9.68 -0.65 9.16
CA ALA A 70 9.66 -1.08 10.55
C ALA A 70 8.94 -2.42 10.69
N ALA A 71 9.32 -3.17 11.72
CA ALA A 71 8.70 -4.44 12.05
C ALA A 71 8.58 -4.64 13.57
N VAL A 72 7.55 -5.41 13.98
CA VAL A 72 7.24 -5.70 15.39
C VAL A 72 6.83 -7.17 15.52
N GLY A 73 7.23 -7.79 16.62
CA GLY A 73 6.85 -9.18 16.93
C GLY A 73 7.74 -10.21 16.24
N PHE A 74 9.04 -10.12 16.48
CA PHE A 74 10.06 -11.01 15.89
C PHE A 74 10.08 -12.40 16.52
N VAL A 75 10.68 -13.33 15.77
CA VAL A 75 11.03 -14.67 16.23
C VAL A 75 12.39 -14.61 16.97
N PRO A 76 12.45 -14.94 18.27
CA PRO A 76 13.65 -14.72 19.09
C PRO A 76 14.89 -15.45 18.56
N GLU A 77 14.72 -16.69 18.06
CA GLU A 77 15.80 -17.52 17.54
C GLU A 77 16.55 -16.88 16.37
N GLN A 78 15.82 -16.14 15.52
CA GLN A 78 16.42 -15.43 14.39
C GLN A 78 17.24 -14.20 14.82
N LEU A 79 16.99 -13.69 16.01
CA LEU A 79 17.74 -12.58 16.60
C LEU A 79 18.88 -13.03 17.49
N GLY A 80 19.01 -14.36 17.71
CA GLY A 80 20.05 -14.96 18.54
C GLY A 80 19.86 -14.72 20.04
N VAL A 81 18.62 -14.53 20.51
CA VAL A 81 18.27 -14.27 21.91
C VAL A 81 17.15 -15.19 22.39
N SER A 82 16.99 -15.29 23.72
CA SER A 82 15.85 -15.99 24.30
C SER A 82 14.55 -15.15 24.15
N ARG A 83 13.42 -15.84 24.31
CA ARG A 83 12.11 -15.18 24.34
C ARG A 83 12.03 -14.15 25.47
N GLU A 84 12.57 -14.45 26.64
CA GLU A 84 12.63 -13.56 27.80
C GLU A 84 13.39 -12.26 27.45
N ILE A 85 14.57 -12.36 26.81
CA ILE A 85 15.33 -11.18 26.38
C ILE A 85 14.53 -10.36 25.39
N LEU A 86 13.87 -10.98 24.42
CA LEU A 86 13.09 -10.28 23.41
C LEU A 86 11.85 -9.55 23.98
N GLU A 87 11.20 -10.12 24.99
CA GLU A 87 9.99 -9.57 25.61
C GLU A 87 10.30 -8.51 26.68
N ASP A 88 11.37 -8.68 27.47
CA ASP A 88 11.65 -7.86 28.64
C ASP A 88 12.73 -6.79 28.42
N TYR A 89 13.66 -7.00 27.48
CA TYR A 89 14.71 -6.04 27.20
C TYR A 89 14.31 -5.10 26.05
N TYR A 90 14.82 -3.89 26.08
CA TYR A 90 14.69 -2.98 24.95
C TYR A 90 15.61 -3.40 23.82
N MET A 91 15.10 -3.44 22.62
CA MET A 91 15.84 -3.61 21.38
C MET A 91 16.16 -2.21 20.83
N LEU A 92 17.35 -1.72 21.12
CA LEU A 92 17.83 -0.42 20.73
C LEU A 92 18.65 -0.54 19.45
N HIS A 93 18.24 0.16 18.38
CA HIS A 93 18.98 0.24 17.12
C HIS A 93 19.58 1.62 16.96
N ILE A 94 20.88 1.68 16.72
CA ILE A 94 21.64 2.90 16.50
C ILE A 94 22.28 2.86 15.12
N ALA A 95 21.98 3.87 14.31
CA ALA A 95 22.64 4.12 13.03
C ALA A 95 23.99 4.82 13.29
N LEU A 96 25.05 4.26 12.76
CA LEU A 96 26.40 4.79 12.78
C LEU A 96 26.74 5.32 11.40
N LEU A 97 26.98 6.61 11.29
CA LEU A 97 27.28 7.31 10.03
C LEU A 97 28.79 7.44 9.82
N GLU A 98 29.55 7.38 10.90
CA GLU A 98 31.01 7.35 10.91
C GLU A 98 31.46 6.05 11.61
N PRO A 99 32.44 5.32 11.04
CA PRO A 99 32.89 4.03 11.60
C PRO A 99 33.37 4.10 13.04
N ASP A 100 34.07 5.16 13.41
CA ASP A 100 34.78 5.31 14.68
C ASP A 100 33.88 5.82 15.83
N VAL A 101 32.61 6.14 15.54
CA VAL A 101 31.72 6.73 16.56
C VAL A 101 31.16 5.71 17.54
N LYS A 102 31.18 4.41 17.22
CA LYS A 102 30.60 3.34 18.03
C LYS A 102 31.12 3.32 19.46
N ASP A 103 32.44 3.34 19.63
CA ASP A 103 33.08 3.27 20.97
C ASP A 103 32.68 4.47 21.83
N GLY A 104 32.57 5.66 21.23
CA GLY A 104 32.10 6.87 21.91
C GLY A 104 30.64 6.72 22.38
N VAL A 105 29.76 6.26 21.51
CA VAL A 105 28.34 6.02 21.82
C VAL A 105 28.20 4.97 22.92
N GLU A 106 28.92 3.86 22.83
CA GLU A 106 28.87 2.81 23.85
C GLU A 106 29.37 3.30 25.23
N LYS A 107 30.48 4.04 25.26
CA LYS A 107 31.08 4.57 26.48
C LYS A 107 30.22 5.64 27.15
N GLU A 108 29.52 6.47 26.37
CA GLU A 108 28.78 7.60 26.92
C GLU A 108 27.30 7.31 27.16
N PHE A 109 26.65 6.46 26.33
CA PHE A 109 25.21 6.29 26.32
C PHE A 109 24.72 4.87 26.57
N ILE A 110 25.59 3.83 26.49
CA ILE A 110 25.17 2.43 26.66
C ILE A 110 25.70 1.87 27.96
N TYR A 111 26.98 1.62 28.06
CA TYR A 111 27.57 0.89 29.21
C TYR A 111 27.43 1.57 30.57
N PRO A 112 27.39 2.90 30.71
CA PRO A 112 27.15 3.52 32.02
C PRO A 112 25.74 3.27 32.55
N TYR A 113 24.76 3.10 31.67
CA TYR A 113 23.34 3.12 32.05
C TYR A 113 22.63 1.79 31.92
N PHE A 114 23.08 0.91 31.04
CA PHE A 114 22.37 -0.32 30.72
C PHE A 114 23.18 -1.58 31.02
N ASP A 115 22.48 -2.62 31.42
CA ASP A 115 22.91 -4.01 31.33
C ASP A 115 22.63 -4.49 29.91
N VAL A 116 23.67 -4.94 29.22
CA VAL A 116 23.60 -5.40 27.81
C VAL A 116 23.55 -6.91 27.78
N ALA A 117 22.41 -7.50 27.44
CA ALA A 117 22.23 -8.94 27.32
C ALA A 117 22.84 -9.48 26.00
N ALA A 118 22.72 -8.71 24.92
CA ALA A 118 23.32 -9.05 23.63
C ALA A 118 23.53 -7.79 22.79
N SER A 119 24.52 -7.82 21.91
CA SER A 119 24.73 -6.79 20.89
C SER A 119 25.26 -7.39 19.61
N ALA A 120 24.88 -6.81 18.47
CA ALA A 120 25.35 -7.22 17.16
C ALA A 120 25.29 -6.07 16.15
N MET A 121 26.25 -6.03 15.23
CA MET A 121 26.09 -5.26 13.99
C MET A 121 25.13 -6.00 13.07
N LEU A 122 24.22 -5.29 12.43
CA LEU A 122 23.36 -5.89 11.41
C LEU A 122 24.19 -6.32 10.20
N ASP A 123 23.86 -7.48 9.66
CA ASP A 123 24.39 -7.92 8.38
C ASP A 123 23.97 -6.95 7.26
N LYS A 124 24.87 -6.74 6.31
CA LYS A 124 24.63 -5.86 5.16
C LYS A 124 25.24 -6.44 3.88
N ALA A 125 24.85 -5.91 2.74
CA ALA A 125 25.47 -6.21 1.46
C ALA A 125 26.93 -5.71 1.46
N ASP A 126 27.83 -6.45 0.83
CA ASP A 126 29.26 -6.12 0.78
C ASP A 126 29.52 -4.84 0.00
N ASP A 127 28.78 -4.62 -1.10
CA ASP A 127 28.80 -3.40 -1.88
C ASP A 127 27.37 -2.87 -2.06
N TRP A 128 27.07 -1.72 -1.46
CA TRP A 128 25.76 -1.08 -1.56
C TRP A 128 25.35 -0.70 -3.00
N LYS A 129 26.34 -0.48 -3.89
CA LYS A 129 26.10 -0.13 -5.30
C LYS A 129 25.49 -1.28 -6.11
N THR A 130 25.61 -2.50 -5.61
CA THR A 130 24.99 -3.67 -6.23
C THR A 130 23.50 -3.82 -5.86
N VAL A 131 23.02 -3.04 -4.89
CA VAL A 131 21.62 -3.05 -4.46
C VAL A 131 20.85 -1.95 -5.21
N PRO A 132 19.94 -2.31 -6.11
CA PRO A 132 19.16 -1.32 -6.86
C PRO A 132 18.32 -0.43 -5.93
N GLY A 133 18.17 0.84 -6.29
CA GLY A 133 17.31 1.77 -5.57
C GLY A 133 17.94 2.48 -4.38
N LEU A 134 19.24 2.27 -4.08
CA LEU A 134 20.00 3.07 -3.13
C LEU A 134 20.68 4.26 -3.85
N GLU A 135 20.61 5.44 -3.23
CA GLU A 135 21.30 6.64 -3.77
C GLU A 135 22.63 6.94 -3.07
N VAL A 136 22.74 6.57 -1.80
CA VAL A 136 23.97 6.71 -1.00
C VAL A 136 24.16 5.46 -0.15
N MET A 137 25.39 5.27 0.34
CA MET A 137 25.69 4.17 1.26
C MET A 137 24.82 4.30 2.53
N PRO A 138 23.99 3.27 2.85
CA PRO A 138 23.25 3.28 4.10
C PRO A 138 24.15 3.20 5.33
N PRO A 139 23.67 3.68 6.50
CA PRO A 139 24.44 3.63 7.73
C PRO A 139 24.71 2.19 8.19
N ASP A 140 25.78 1.99 8.93
CA ASP A 140 25.94 0.81 9.73
C ASP A 140 24.95 0.85 10.90
N VAL A 141 24.40 -0.30 11.27
CA VAL A 141 23.40 -0.38 12.36
C VAL A 141 23.88 -1.34 13.43
N CYS A 142 23.97 -0.83 14.65
CA CYS A 142 24.23 -1.64 15.82
C CYS A 142 22.92 -1.88 16.58
N ARG A 143 22.64 -3.16 16.90
CA ARG A 143 21.50 -3.59 17.69
C ARG A 143 22.00 -3.99 19.07
N TYR A 144 21.33 -3.48 20.12
CA TYR A 144 21.57 -3.83 21.51
C TYR A 144 20.27 -4.34 22.14
N PHE A 145 20.38 -5.39 22.96
CA PHE A 145 19.32 -5.79 23.88
C PHE A 145 19.72 -5.30 25.25
N VAL A 146 19.00 -4.30 25.77
CA VAL A 146 19.40 -3.54 26.97
C VAL A 146 18.28 -3.45 27.99
N ARG A 147 18.66 -3.36 29.27
CA ARG A 147 17.79 -3.04 30.40
C ARG A 147 18.49 -1.98 31.25
N VAL A 148 17.74 -1.02 31.78
CA VAL A 148 18.34 0.02 32.63
C VAL A 148 18.87 -0.63 33.91
N LYS A 149 20.12 -0.32 34.28
CA LYS A 149 20.74 -0.82 35.52
C LYS A 149 19.89 -0.40 36.73
N LYS A 150 19.73 -1.30 37.68
CA LYS A 150 18.85 -1.07 38.81
C LYS A 150 19.20 0.23 39.57
N GLU A 151 20.49 0.42 39.88
CA GLU A 151 20.99 1.59 40.60
C GLU A 151 20.81 2.89 39.84
N VAL A 152 20.88 2.85 38.48
CA VAL A 152 20.63 3.99 37.61
C VAL A 152 19.14 4.34 37.62
N LEU A 153 18.28 3.34 37.50
CA LEU A 153 16.84 3.54 37.51
C LEU A 153 16.32 4.04 38.87
N ASP A 154 16.81 3.44 39.98
CA ASP A 154 16.46 3.85 41.34
C ASP A 154 16.83 5.35 41.58
N LYS A 155 18.05 5.72 41.14
CA LYS A 155 18.51 7.11 41.20
C LYS A 155 17.63 8.04 40.34
N PHE A 156 17.32 7.64 39.13
CA PHE A 156 16.47 8.42 38.20
C PHE A 156 15.06 8.65 38.75
N ILE A 157 14.46 7.60 39.34
CA ILE A 157 13.13 7.70 40.00
C ILE A 157 13.17 8.73 41.14
N THR A 158 14.19 8.64 42.01
CA THR A 158 14.31 9.55 43.17
C THR A 158 14.57 11.01 42.73
N GLU A 159 15.49 11.22 41.77
CA GLU A 159 15.85 12.57 41.33
C GLU A 159 14.69 13.29 40.61
N ASN A 160 13.83 12.54 39.90
CA ASN A 160 12.70 13.09 39.15
C ASN A 160 11.37 12.98 39.88
N LYS A 161 11.35 12.47 41.14
CA LYS A 161 10.14 12.27 41.97
C LYS A 161 9.08 11.43 41.26
N PHE A 162 9.52 10.30 40.71
CA PHE A 162 8.68 9.33 39.97
C PHE A 162 8.29 8.13 40.83
N GLU A 163 8.24 8.28 42.15
CA GLU A 163 7.89 7.19 43.08
C GLU A 163 6.46 6.66 42.86
N ASP A 164 5.57 7.47 42.31
CA ASP A 164 4.19 7.12 42.02
C ASP A 164 4.02 6.47 40.62
N LEU A 165 5.06 6.46 39.77
CA LEU A 165 5.02 5.81 38.46
C LEU A 165 5.32 4.30 38.58
N ASP A 166 4.72 3.51 37.69
CA ASP A 166 5.16 2.13 37.52
C ASP A 166 6.65 2.09 37.11
N ARG A 167 7.38 1.10 37.64
CA ARG A 167 8.82 1.01 37.40
C ARG A 167 9.16 0.86 35.91
N ARG A 168 8.30 0.18 35.14
CA ARG A 168 8.46 0.02 33.70
C ARG A 168 8.24 1.36 32.98
N GLU A 169 7.30 2.16 33.41
CA GLU A 169 7.06 3.51 32.85
C GLU A 169 8.25 4.44 33.14
N ALA A 170 8.82 4.38 34.33
CA ALA A 170 10.05 5.11 34.65
C ALA A 170 11.24 4.64 33.80
N GLU A 171 11.33 3.36 33.50
CA GLU A 171 12.36 2.79 32.62
C GLU A 171 12.17 3.23 31.16
N ASP A 172 10.94 3.22 30.65
CA ASP A 172 10.57 3.75 29.31
C ASP A 172 10.94 5.24 29.19
N GLU A 173 10.68 6.04 30.23
CA GLU A 173 11.06 7.46 30.24
C GLU A 173 12.58 7.65 30.27
N PHE A 174 13.31 6.87 31.09
CA PHE A 174 14.77 6.91 31.10
C PHE A 174 15.36 6.60 29.72
N LEU A 175 14.89 5.53 29.08
CA LEU A 175 15.31 5.13 27.75
C LEU A 175 15.06 6.24 26.71
N ASN A 176 13.87 6.85 26.76
CA ASN A 176 13.50 7.94 25.87
C ASN A 176 14.43 9.13 26.02
N GLN A 177 14.68 9.58 27.26
CA GLN A 177 15.59 10.68 27.54
C GLN A 177 17.04 10.38 27.14
N ASN A 178 17.52 9.16 27.37
CA ASN A 178 18.86 8.77 26.99
C ASN A 178 19.02 8.74 25.46
N SER A 179 18.04 8.22 24.74
CA SER A 179 18.00 8.23 23.27
C SER A 179 17.97 9.64 22.69
N PHE A 180 17.21 10.53 23.32
CA PHE A 180 17.17 11.95 22.96
C PHE A 180 18.55 12.61 23.16
N LYS A 181 19.22 12.39 24.31
CA LYS A 181 20.54 12.94 24.59
C LYS A 181 21.59 12.39 23.61
N LEU A 182 21.54 11.09 23.29
CA LEU A 182 22.43 10.48 22.31
C LEU A 182 22.29 11.19 20.95
N ASN A 183 21.04 11.38 20.48
CA ASN A 183 20.80 12.12 19.23
C ASN A 183 21.30 13.55 19.32
N GLN A 184 21.01 14.27 20.41
CA GLN A 184 21.39 15.66 20.58
C GLN A 184 22.91 15.87 20.51
N VAL A 185 23.71 14.93 21.02
CA VAL A 185 25.18 14.99 21.00
C VAL A 185 25.73 14.56 19.65
N ASN A 186 25.15 13.54 19.02
CA ASN A 186 25.74 12.89 17.84
C ASN A 186 25.06 13.29 16.51
N TYR A 187 23.98 14.05 16.54
CA TYR A 187 23.25 14.44 15.34
C TYR A 187 22.79 15.89 15.40
N ALA A 188 23.25 16.69 14.46
CA ALA A 188 22.72 18.03 14.22
C ALA A 188 22.15 18.10 12.81
N ALA A 189 20.85 18.41 12.67
CA ALA A 189 20.16 18.45 11.38
C ALA A 189 20.87 19.39 10.37
N GLN A 190 21.47 20.49 10.86
CA GLN A 190 22.21 21.47 10.07
C GLN A 190 23.74 21.45 10.34
N GLY A 191 24.26 20.42 11.02
CA GLY A 191 25.66 20.28 11.41
C GLY A 191 26.18 18.85 11.24
N ASP A 192 27.08 18.45 12.14
CA ASP A 192 27.69 17.13 12.15
C ASP A 192 26.66 16.02 12.40
N LYS A 193 26.82 14.93 11.70
CA LYS A 193 25.93 13.77 11.76
C LYS A 193 26.77 12.51 11.90
N LYS A 194 26.94 12.04 13.13
CA LYS A 194 27.79 10.90 13.47
C LYS A 194 27.01 9.63 13.75
N ALA A 195 25.94 9.74 14.54
CA ALA A 195 25.06 8.63 14.90
C ALA A 195 23.69 9.15 15.29
N PHE A 196 22.66 8.27 15.20
CA PHE A 196 21.33 8.54 15.72
C PHE A 196 20.57 7.26 16.04
N VAL A 197 19.60 7.35 16.94
CA VAL A 197 18.71 6.23 17.31
C VAL A 197 17.69 6.03 16.20
N LEU A 198 17.64 4.83 15.64
CA LEU A 198 16.64 4.40 14.65
C LEU A 198 15.34 3.98 15.33
N SER A 199 15.45 3.13 16.36
CA SER A 199 14.33 2.66 17.16
C SER A 199 14.75 2.34 18.57
N HIS A 200 13.83 2.52 19.51
CA HIS A 200 13.95 2.16 20.90
C HIS A 200 12.62 1.63 21.43
N GLY A 201 12.65 0.43 21.96
CA GLY A 201 11.44 -0.25 22.45
C GLY A 201 11.64 -1.74 22.54
N ARG A 202 10.64 -2.45 23.03
CA ARG A 202 10.68 -3.91 23.14
C ARG A 202 10.15 -4.53 21.85
N ASN A 203 10.90 -5.48 21.30
CA ASN A 203 10.51 -6.28 20.13
C ASN A 203 10.09 -5.43 18.89
N ILE A 204 10.87 -4.39 18.59
CA ILE A 204 10.63 -3.46 17.46
C ILE A 204 11.93 -3.08 16.76
N MET A 205 11.91 -2.99 15.45
CA MET A 205 13.04 -2.56 14.62
C MET A 205 12.59 -1.52 13.60
N ILE A 206 13.42 -0.49 13.38
CA ILE A 206 13.29 0.47 12.27
C ILE A 206 14.60 0.52 11.49
N LEU A 207 14.51 0.46 10.17
CA LEU A 207 15.63 0.66 9.23
C LEU A 207 15.28 1.73 8.21
N LYS A 208 16.24 2.60 7.88
CA LYS A 208 16.06 3.74 6.99
C LYS A 208 17.22 3.90 6.02
N VAL A 209 16.92 4.33 4.79
CA VAL A 209 17.92 4.59 3.76
C VAL A 209 17.59 5.88 2.98
N VAL A 210 18.58 6.43 2.29
CA VAL A 210 18.33 7.32 1.14
C VAL A 210 18.28 6.44 -0.09
N GLY A 211 17.07 6.21 -0.58
CA GLY A 211 16.74 5.22 -1.58
C GLY A 211 15.29 4.78 -1.44
N PHE A 212 14.94 3.70 -2.11
CA PHE A 212 13.64 3.08 -2.01
C PHE A 212 13.56 2.08 -0.85
N ALA A 213 12.37 1.91 -0.25
CA ALA A 213 12.19 1.07 0.93
C ALA A 213 12.54 -0.40 0.69
N GLU A 214 12.21 -0.95 -0.49
CA GLU A 214 12.53 -2.34 -0.84
C GLU A 214 14.04 -2.63 -0.83
N ALA A 215 14.87 -1.63 -1.10
CA ALA A 215 16.33 -1.80 -1.05
C ALA A 215 16.85 -2.16 0.35
N ILE A 216 16.11 -1.80 1.40
CA ILE A 216 16.43 -2.16 2.80
C ILE A 216 16.43 -3.67 2.98
N VAL A 217 15.46 -4.37 2.37
CA VAL A 217 15.29 -5.82 2.49
C VAL A 217 16.53 -6.56 2.01
N ASP A 218 17.10 -6.10 0.88
CA ASP A 218 18.27 -6.70 0.27
C ASP A 218 19.58 -6.22 0.93
N TYR A 219 19.67 -4.91 1.21
CA TYR A 219 20.89 -4.34 1.80
C TYR A 219 21.18 -4.88 3.20
N TYR A 220 20.20 -4.87 4.11
CA TYR A 220 20.37 -5.39 5.49
C TYR A 220 20.04 -6.89 5.62
N LYS A 221 19.92 -7.60 4.49
CA LYS A 221 19.70 -9.05 4.43
C LYS A 221 18.54 -9.54 5.31
N ILE A 222 17.48 -8.76 5.42
CA ILE A 222 16.31 -9.07 6.25
C ILE A 222 15.21 -9.87 5.51
N ARG A 223 15.52 -10.40 4.32
CA ARG A 223 14.58 -11.11 3.47
C ARG A 223 13.86 -12.26 4.18
N GLU A 224 14.59 -13.03 5.01
CA GLU A 224 14.08 -14.20 5.74
C GLU A 224 13.80 -13.92 7.22
N LEU A 225 14.02 -12.68 7.71
CA LEU A 225 13.70 -12.28 9.06
C LEU A 225 12.18 -12.22 9.23
N LYS A 226 11.64 -12.92 10.24
CA LYS A 226 10.20 -13.04 10.45
C LYS A 226 9.69 -12.12 11.56
N ALA A 227 8.56 -11.47 11.30
CA ALA A 227 7.85 -10.68 12.29
C ALA A 227 6.33 -10.75 12.06
N HIS A 228 5.54 -10.42 13.08
CA HIS A 228 4.07 -10.37 12.98
C HIS A 228 3.57 -9.15 12.22
N THR A 229 4.28 -8.02 12.29
CA THR A 229 3.84 -6.76 11.68
C THR A 229 4.97 -6.12 10.90
N TRP A 230 4.66 -5.61 9.73
CA TRP A 230 5.57 -4.87 8.86
C TRP A 230 4.92 -3.59 8.36
N ILE A 231 5.65 -2.47 8.36
CA ILE A 231 5.25 -1.22 7.71
C ILE A 231 6.38 -0.70 6.83
N ALA A 232 6.05 -0.06 5.72
CA ALA A 232 7.03 0.56 4.81
C ALA A 232 6.56 1.93 4.29
N HIS A 233 7.53 2.74 3.90
CA HIS A 233 7.30 4.08 3.37
C HIS A 233 8.21 4.37 2.18
N GLN A 234 7.61 4.87 1.10
CA GLN A 234 8.29 5.49 -0.04
C GLN A 234 8.14 7.00 0.07
N ARG A 235 9.26 7.71 0.21
CA ARG A 235 9.23 9.14 0.48
C ARG A 235 9.17 9.97 -0.80
N PHE A 236 8.34 10.99 -0.75
CA PHE A 236 8.42 12.17 -1.59
C PHE A 236 8.60 13.42 -0.69
N PRO A 237 9.80 14.00 -0.58
CA PRO A 237 10.04 15.13 0.32
C PRO A 237 9.36 16.39 -0.24
N THR A 238 8.38 16.91 0.49
CA THR A 238 7.66 18.16 0.18
C THR A 238 8.37 19.38 0.76
N LYS A 239 9.06 19.23 1.87
CA LYS A 239 9.79 20.31 2.57
C LYS A 239 11.16 19.84 3.02
N GLY A 240 12.15 20.72 2.88
CA GLY A 240 13.52 20.52 3.37
C GLY A 240 14.44 19.75 2.42
N ARG A 241 15.75 20.04 2.51
CA ARG A 241 16.82 19.37 1.74
C ARG A 241 17.38 18.16 2.52
N VAL A 242 16.53 17.40 3.21
CA VAL A 242 17.01 16.33 4.08
C VAL A 242 17.19 15.04 3.26
N TRP A 243 18.23 15.00 2.46
CA TRP A 243 18.70 13.80 1.78
C TRP A 243 19.61 13.02 2.73
N HIS A 244 19.01 12.55 3.82
CA HIS A 244 19.72 11.87 4.89
C HIS A 244 18.85 10.77 5.49
N PRO A 245 19.38 9.60 5.87
CA PRO A 245 18.61 8.50 6.41
C PRO A 245 17.75 8.90 7.63
N ALA A 246 18.28 9.76 8.50
CA ALA A 246 17.56 10.24 9.68
C ALA A 246 16.24 10.94 9.36
N GLY A 247 16.16 11.65 8.23
CA GLY A 247 14.94 12.31 7.77
C GLY A 247 13.96 11.41 7.02
N ALA A 248 14.32 10.14 6.75
CA ALA A 248 13.39 9.17 6.17
C ALA A 248 12.44 8.59 7.23
N HIS A 249 11.25 8.14 6.81
CA HIS A 249 10.32 7.41 7.67
C HIS A 249 10.74 5.94 7.77
N PRO A 250 10.25 5.16 8.75
CA PRO A 250 9.41 5.51 9.90
C PRO A 250 10.13 6.32 10.98
N PHE A 251 9.36 7.02 11.83
CA PHE A 251 9.88 7.63 13.06
C PHE A 251 9.42 6.85 14.28
N THR A 252 10.26 6.86 15.32
CA THR A 252 10.07 6.09 16.54
C THR A 252 9.47 6.95 17.68
N GLY A 253 8.59 6.36 18.46
CA GLY A 253 8.40 6.63 19.89
C GLY A 253 8.78 5.38 20.66
N VAL A 254 8.62 5.36 21.98
CA VAL A 254 8.89 4.15 22.75
C VAL A 254 7.90 3.05 22.38
N ASN A 255 8.40 1.89 21.98
CA ASN A 255 7.62 0.73 21.54
C ASN A 255 6.73 0.94 20.29
N MET A 256 6.98 1.98 19.49
CA MET A 256 6.17 2.25 18.32
C MET A 256 6.97 2.81 17.15
N ALA A 257 6.44 2.63 15.93
CA ALA A 257 6.94 3.21 14.70
C ALA A 257 5.78 3.77 13.87
N LEU A 258 5.97 4.97 13.30
CA LEU A 258 4.96 5.69 12.53
C LEU A 258 5.49 6.05 11.15
N VAL A 259 4.69 5.79 10.12
CA VAL A 259 4.87 6.31 8.77
C VAL A 259 3.71 7.25 8.41
N HIS A 260 4.00 8.24 7.57
CA HIS A 260 3.09 9.30 7.22
C HIS A 260 2.99 9.46 5.71
N ASN A 261 1.77 9.53 5.19
CA ASN A 261 1.48 9.98 3.83
C ASN A 261 0.74 11.31 3.91
N GLY A 262 1.40 12.38 3.51
CA GLY A 262 0.82 13.72 3.49
C GLY A 262 1.72 14.82 4.01
N ASP A 263 1.14 15.93 4.43
CA ASP A 263 1.83 17.12 4.90
C ASP A 263 0.96 17.89 5.92
N PHE A 264 1.58 18.52 6.91
CA PHE A 264 0.89 19.39 7.86
C PHE A 264 0.92 20.84 7.41
N ALA A 265 -0.23 21.43 7.27
CA ALA A 265 -0.37 22.86 7.04
C ALA A 265 0.09 23.68 8.26
N ASN A 266 -0.11 23.15 9.46
CA ASN A 266 0.16 23.81 10.75
C ASN A 266 1.41 23.26 11.48
N TYR A 267 2.43 22.78 10.74
CA TYR A 267 3.66 22.20 11.31
C TYR A 267 4.25 22.99 12.47
N HIS A 268 4.36 24.32 12.32
CA HIS A 268 4.92 25.17 13.37
C HIS A 268 4.07 25.19 14.65
N SER A 269 2.74 25.21 14.53
CA SER A 269 1.84 25.18 15.70
C SER A 269 2.00 23.88 16.49
N VAL A 270 2.06 22.74 15.80
CA VAL A 270 2.25 21.43 16.45
C VAL A 270 3.65 21.31 17.06
N THR A 271 4.67 21.85 16.39
CA THR A 271 6.04 21.90 16.93
C THR A 271 6.09 22.74 18.21
N GLU A 272 5.52 23.95 18.21
CA GLU A 272 5.45 24.81 19.40
C GLU A 272 4.69 24.14 20.56
N HIS A 273 3.63 23.38 20.27
CA HIS A 273 2.91 22.60 21.27
C HIS A 273 3.81 21.57 21.98
N LEU A 274 4.73 20.92 21.23
CA LEU A 274 5.72 20.00 21.79
C LEU A 274 6.81 20.74 22.57
N LEU A 275 7.33 21.86 22.03
CA LEU A 275 8.38 22.67 22.67
C LEU A 275 7.93 23.18 24.05
N GLN A 276 6.67 23.60 24.21
CA GLN A 276 6.07 23.99 25.50
C GLN A 276 6.07 22.88 26.55
N ARG A 277 6.29 21.62 26.11
CA ARG A 277 6.38 20.41 26.94
C ARG A 277 7.81 19.85 27.03
N ASN A 278 8.79 20.69 26.67
CA ASN A 278 10.21 20.31 26.61
C ASN A 278 10.52 19.12 25.68
N ILE A 279 9.72 18.93 24.64
CA ILE A 279 9.95 17.93 23.60
C ILE A 279 10.47 18.65 22.34
N TYR A 280 11.73 18.37 21.95
CA TYR A 280 12.43 19.08 20.90
C TYR A 280 12.63 18.16 19.68
N PRO A 281 11.92 18.38 18.55
CA PRO A 281 12.20 17.65 17.32
C PRO A 281 13.66 17.84 16.87
N GLN A 282 14.31 16.75 16.45
CA GLN A 282 15.73 16.73 16.12
C GLN A 282 15.99 16.57 14.62
N PHE A 283 15.04 15.96 13.89
CA PHE A 283 15.15 15.65 12.46
C PHE A 283 14.39 16.64 11.57
N LEU A 284 13.62 17.56 12.18
CA LEU A 284 12.91 18.67 11.54
C LEU A 284 11.93 18.23 10.44
N THR A 285 11.20 17.14 10.68
CA THR A 285 10.14 16.64 9.81
C THR A 285 8.79 16.61 10.53
N ASP A 286 7.71 16.79 9.79
CA ASP A 286 6.34 16.67 10.31
C ASP A 286 6.03 15.27 10.85
N THR A 287 6.62 14.25 10.26
CA THR A 287 6.46 12.85 10.70
C THR A 287 7.14 12.58 12.04
N GLU A 288 8.33 13.16 12.30
CA GLU A 288 8.94 13.13 13.64
C GLU A 288 8.01 13.75 14.66
N VAL A 289 7.49 14.95 14.35
CA VAL A 289 6.55 15.67 15.20
C VAL A 289 5.29 14.84 15.48
N SER A 290 4.78 14.10 14.49
CA SER A 290 3.64 13.18 14.66
C SER A 290 3.94 12.03 15.61
N ALA A 291 5.14 11.41 15.47
CA ALA A 291 5.55 10.31 16.33
C ALA A 291 5.73 10.77 17.78
N LEU A 292 6.37 11.92 17.97
CA LEU A 292 6.54 12.54 19.29
C LEU A 292 5.19 12.93 19.92
N LEU A 293 4.26 13.45 19.13
CA LEU A 293 2.92 13.81 19.60
C LEU A 293 2.12 12.57 20.03
N PHE A 294 2.17 11.51 19.22
CA PHE A 294 1.51 10.24 19.57
C PHE A 294 2.14 9.62 20.84
N ASP A 295 3.46 9.62 20.95
CA ASP A 295 4.17 9.11 22.14
C ASP A 295 3.81 9.91 23.39
N LEU A 296 3.78 11.25 23.31
CA LEU A 296 3.34 12.13 24.40
C LEU A 296 1.94 11.77 24.91
N MET A 297 0.98 11.64 23.99
CA MET A 297 -0.40 11.34 24.37
C MET A 297 -0.56 9.92 24.91
N ASN A 298 0.16 8.96 24.33
CA ASN A 298 0.07 7.56 24.73
C ASN A 298 0.83 7.28 26.04
N ARG A 299 2.12 7.65 26.09
CA ARG A 299 3.03 7.28 27.19
C ARG A 299 2.96 8.24 28.37
N THR A 300 2.86 9.56 28.11
CA THR A 300 2.89 10.55 29.18
C THR A 300 1.49 10.90 29.67
N TYR A 301 0.50 11.04 28.76
CA TYR A 301 -0.87 11.38 29.15
C TYR A 301 -1.75 10.15 29.40
N HIS A 302 -1.29 8.94 29.08
CA HIS A 302 -2.04 7.69 29.21
C HIS A 302 -3.41 7.73 28.52
N TYR A 303 -3.53 8.46 27.42
CA TYR A 303 -4.76 8.50 26.64
C TYR A 303 -5.04 7.16 25.99
N SER A 304 -6.30 6.75 26.01
CA SER A 304 -6.74 5.64 25.17
C SER A 304 -6.57 5.97 23.68
N LEU A 305 -6.48 4.95 22.81
CA LEU A 305 -6.41 5.20 21.37
C LEU A 305 -7.58 6.05 20.85
N GLU A 306 -8.79 5.86 21.39
CA GLU A 306 -9.95 6.70 21.08
C GLU A 306 -9.67 8.18 21.31
N HIS A 307 -9.06 8.51 22.46
CA HIS A 307 -8.77 9.90 22.83
C HIS A 307 -7.59 10.48 22.05
N ILE A 308 -6.57 9.68 21.77
CA ILE A 308 -5.46 10.07 20.90
C ILE A 308 -5.97 10.39 19.49
N ILE A 309 -6.81 9.51 18.92
CA ILE A 309 -7.40 9.72 17.60
C ILE A 309 -8.28 10.98 17.61
N GLU A 310 -9.07 11.23 18.68
CA GLU A 310 -9.86 12.45 18.79
C GLU A 310 -8.99 13.71 18.87
N ALA A 311 -7.84 13.65 19.53
CA ALA A 311 -6.92 14.78 19.64
C ALA A 311 -6.20 15.08 18.31
N MET A 312 -5.87 14.03 17.53
CA MET A 312 -5.14 14.17 16.27
C MET A 312 -6.06 14.38 15.07
N ALA A 313 -7.19 13.68 15.02
CA ALA A 313 -8.20 13.71 13.95
C ALA A 313 -9.58 13.96 14.58
N PRO A 314 -9.89 15.21 14.96
CA PRO A 314 -11.11 15.52 15.67
C PRO A 314 -12.36 15.16 14.87
N THR A 315 -13.41 14.77 15.59
CA THR A 315 -14.73 14.53 15.01
C THR A 315 -15.25 15.83 14.38
N SER A 316 -15.72 15.75 13.11
CA SER A 316 -16.23 16.90 12.37
C SER A 316 -17.49 17.46 13.02
N GLU A 317 -17.75 18.78 12.85
CA GLU A 317 -18.92 19.44 13.44
C GLU A 317 -20.23 18.73 13.05
N LEU A 318 -20.35 18.31 11.80
CA LEU A 318 -21.55 17.64 11.30
C LEU A 318 -21.80 16.27 11.97
N ASP A 319 -20.75 15.55 12.28
CA ASP A 319 -20.82 14.26 12.94
C ASP A 319 -20.86 14.35 14.46
N PHE A 320 -20.32 15.44 15.01
CA PHE A 320 -20.26 15.68 16.46
C PHE A 320 -21.65 15.66 17.11
N ASP A 321 -22.66 16.25 16.47
CA ASP A 321 -24.02 16.28 16.98
C ASP A 321 -24.69 14.90 17.07
N ARG A 322 -24.14 13.91 16.37
CA ARG A 322 -24.61 12.52 16.37
C ARG A 322 -23.98 11.65 17.45
N LEU A 323 -22.96 12.18 18.14
CA LEU A 323 -22.30 11.46 19.24
C LEU A 323 -23.19 11.43 20.50
N PRO A 324 -23.03 10.43 21.39
CA PRO A 324 -23.62 10.44 22.72
C PRO A 324 -23.17 11.66 23.54
N GLU A 325 -24.05 12.20 24.40
CA GLU A 325 -23.79 13.42 25.16
C GLU A 325 -22.55 13.34 26.08
N GLU A 326 -22.28 12.16 26.65
CA GLU A 326 -21.08 11.93 27.47
C GLU A 326 -19.80 12.07 26.63
N LYS A 327 -19.80 11.52 25.41
CA LYS A 327 -18.66 11.66 24.47
C LYS A 327 -18.52 13.09 24.00
N LYS A 328 -19.60 13.80 23.70
CA LYS A 328 -19.56 15.23 23.32
C LYS A 328 -18.84 16.08 24.34
N LYS A 329 -19.17 15.91 25.61
CA LYS A 329 -18.53 16.67 26.70
C LYS A 329 -17.03 16.42 26.77
N LEU A 330 -16.64 15.16 26.71
CA LEU A 330 -15.23 14.75 26.76
C LEU A 330 -14.46 15.21 25.50
N TYR A 331 -15.01 15.01 24.32
CA TYR A 331 -14.38 15.37 23.06
C TYR A 331 -14.20 16.89 22.91
N ARG A 332 -15.17 17.69 23.36
CA ARG A 332 -14.98 19.16 23.44
C ARG A 332 -13.79 19.53 24.29
N ALA A 333 -13.60 18.88 25.44
CA ALA A 333 -12.45 19.12 26.30
C ALA A 333 -11.13 18.70 25.62
N ILE A 334 -11.09 17.54 24.97
CA ILE A 334 -9.92 17.07 24.21
C ILE A 334 -9.59 18.03 23.06
N GLN A 335 -10.56 18.38 22.22
CA GLN A 335 -10.39 19.28 21.09
C GLN A 335 -9.90 20.67 21.54
N ALA A 336 -10.48 21.24 22.61
CA ALA A 336 -10.08 22.55 23.15
C ALA A 336 -8.65 22.50 23.72
N THR A 337 -8.28 21.43 24.42
CA THR A 337 -6.95 21.27 25.01
C THR A 337 -5.86 21.10 23.97
N HIS A 338 -6.17 20.41 22.87
CA HIS A 338 -5.20 20.04 21.82
C HIS A 338 -5.33 20.84 20.51
N ILE A 339 -6.10 21.94 20.50
CA ILE A 339 -6.35 22.73 19.29
C ILE A 339 -5.08 23.17 18.55
N HIS A 340 -4.00 23.45 19.27
CA HIS A 340 -2.70 23.83 18.69
C HIS A 340 -1.79 22.63 18.41
N GLY A 341 -2.09 21.47 18.97
CA GLY A 341 -1.35 20.23 18.81
C GLY A 341 -2.00 19.25 17.83
N SER A 342 -3.21 19.55 17.35
CA SER A 342 -3.89 18.72 16.33
C SER A 342 -3.27 18.98 14.96
N PRO A 343 -2.78 17.95 14.23
CA PRO A 343 -2.28 18.10 12.87
C PRO A 343 -3.39 18.52 11.91
N ASP A 344 -3.18 19.58 11.14
CA ASP A 344 -4.11 20.07 10.13
C ASP A 344 -3.55 19.90 8.72
N GLY A 345 -4.41 19.54 7.78
CA GLY A 345 -4.03 19.30 6.39
C GLY A 345 -4.24 17.84 5.95
N PRO A 346 -3.77 17.49 4.75
CA PRO A 346 -3.94 16.15 4.19
C PRO A 346 -2.91 15.18 4.76
N TRP A 347 -3.31 14.25 5.62
CA TRP A 347 -2.41 13.26 6.18
C TRP A 347 -3.09 11.91 6.44
N PHE A 348 -2.29 10.86 6.40
CA PHE A 348 -2.66 9.51 6.78
C PHE A 348 -1.48 8.83 7.49
N PHE A 349 -1.71 8.28 8.68
CA PHE A 349 -0.71 7.57 9.45
C PHE A 349 -0.93 6.06 9.42
N ILE A 350 0.15 5.31 9.28
CA ILE A 350 0.20 3.90 9.68
C ILE A 350 1.18 3.77 10.84
N ILE A 351 0.71 3.17 11.92
CA ILE A 351 1.49 2.98 13.14
C ILE A 351 1.53 1.49 13.46
N THR A 352 2.74 0.98 13.71
CA THR A 352 2.91 -0.34 14.32
C THR A 352 3.51 -0.20 15.71
N ARG A 353 3.05 -0.99 16.67
CA ARG A 353 3.51 -0.90 18.04
C ARG A 353 3.46 -2.24 18.77
N ASN A 354 4.37 -2.40 19.74
CA ASN A 354 4.28 -3.39 20.78
C ASN A 354 3.60 -2.78 22.01
N VAL A 355 2.68 -3.51 22.60
CA VAL A 355 1.95 -3.14 23.82
C VAL A 355 2.24 -4.19 24.88
N PRO A 356 3.41 -4.12 25.56
CA PRO A 356 3.91 -5.20 26.41
C PRO A 356 2.98 -5.54 27.58
N GLU A 357 2.33 -4.55 28.16
CA GLU A 357 1.37 -4.71 29.27
C GLU A 357 0.13 -5.53 28.89
N LYS A 358 -0.23 -5.54 27.60
CA LYS A 358 -1.32 -6.34 27.04
C LYS A 358 -0.85 -7.59 26.32
N LYS A 359 0.46 -7.82 26.23
CA LYS A 359 1.06 -8.88 25.40
C LYS A 359 0.50 -8.88 23.98
N GLN A 360 0.46 -7.71 23.35
CA GLN A 360 -0.24 -7.46 22.11
C GLN A 360 0.63 -6.66 21.16
N PHE A 361 0.61 -7.02 19.86
CA PHE A 361 1.09 -6.17 18.79
C PHE A 361 -0.09 -5.45 18.16
N GLN A 362 0.13 -4.27 17.65
CA GLN A 362 -0.91 -3.49 16.99
C GLN A 362 -0.40 -2.92 15.67
N LEU A 363 -1.28 -2.94 14.67
CA LEU A 363 -1.17 -2.17 13.44
C LEU A 363 -2.40 -1.29 13.33
N LEU A 364 -2.22 0.01 13.21
CA LEU A 364 -3.35 0.93 13.11
C LEU A 364 -3.14 1.96 12.01
N GLY A 365 -4.25 2.38 11.38
CA GLY A 365 -4.33 3.45 10.41
C GLY A 365 -5.25 4.55 10.91
N ILE A 366 -4.80 5.82 10.81
CA ILE A 366 -5.58 7.01 11.19
C ILE A 366 -5.56 7.97 10.02
N THR A 367 -6.74 8.39 9.55
CA THR A 367 -6.86 9.41 8.49
C THR A 367 -7.23 10.77 9.08
N ASP A 368 -6.82 11.84 8.41
CA ASP A 368 -7.24 13.20 8.75
C ASP A 368 -8.77 13.35 8.73
N THR A 369 -9.28 14.34 9.48
CA THR A 369 -10.71 14.59 9.63
C THR A 369 -11.46 14.74 8.31
N ALA A 370 -10.82 15.30 7.28
CA ALA A 370 -11.42 15.56 5.97
C ALA A 370 -11.15 14.46 4.93
N MET A 371 -10.47 13.38 5.28
CA MET A 371 -10.10 12.28 4.39
C MET A 371 -9.36 12.76 3.11
N LEU A 372 -8.39 13.61 3.27
CA LEU A 372 -7.71 14.24 2.13
C LEU A 372 -6.59 13.38 1.52
N ARG A 373 -6.25 12.24 2.13
CA ARG A 373 -5.26 11.29 1.62
C ARG A 373 -5.89 9.92 1.34
N PRO A 374 -5.45 9.24 0.25
CA PRO A 374 -5.92 7.90 -0.05
C PRO A 374 -5.52 6.94 1.07
N GLN A 375 -6.42 6.02 1.37
CA GLN A 375 -6.19 4.95 2.34
C GLN A 375 -7.12 3.79 2.03
N VAL A 376 -6.61 2.59 2.19
CA VAL A 376 -7.36 1.35 2.03
C VAL A 376 -7.00 0.41 3.16
N PHE A 377 -8.02 -0.18 3.76
CA PHE A 377 -7.89 -1.26 4.73
C PHE A 377 -8.36 -2.55 4.10
N ALA A 378 -7.76 -3.68 4.47
CA ALA A 378 -8.22 -4.99 4.07
C ALA A 378 -8.02 -6.02 5.18
N PHE A 379 -8.85 -7.06 5.18
CA PHE A 379 -8.74 -8.15 6.14
C PHE A 379 -9.03 -9.49 5.46
N CYS A 380 -8.11 -10.43 5.65
CA CYS A 380 -8.27 -11.83 5.33
C CYS A 380 -8.52 -12.58 6.64
N ASP A 381 -9.69 -13.19 6.77
CA ASP A 381 -10.09 -13.98 7.94
C ASP A 381 -10.10 -15.47 7.56
N GLY A 382 -9.03 -16.17 7.91
CA GLY A 382 -8.82 -17.57 7.61
C GLY A 382 -8.17 -18.32 8.78
N GLU A 383 -7.62 -19.48 8.47
CA GLU A 383 -6.75 -20.20 9.42
C GLU A 383 -5.55 -19.34 9.81
N VAL A 384 -4.95 -18.70 8.83
CA VAL A 384 -3.98 -17.59 8.98
C VAL A 384 -4.70 -16.30 8.64
N GLN A 385 -4.70 -15.35 9.58
CA GLN A 385 -5.35 -14.06 9.43
C GLN A 385 -4.34 -13.01 9.01
N VAL A 386 -4.74 -12.09 8.11
CA VAL A 386 -3.90 -10.99 7.63
C VAL A 386 -4.70 -9.68 7.65
N GLY A 387 -4.24 -8.71 8.42
CA GLY A 387 -4.73 -7.33 8.40
C GLY A 387 -3.79 -6.45 7.56
N LEU A 388 -4.33 -5.58 6.70
CA LEU A 388 -3.56 -4.77 5.77
C LEU A 388 -4.06 -3.34 5.75
N ILE A 389 -3.13 -2.41 5.59
CA ILE A 389 -3.37 -0.97 5.45
C ILE A 389 -2.45 -0.44 4.36
N GLY A 390 -2.95 0.42 3.47
CA GLY A 390 -2.10 1.04 2.46
C GLY A 390 -2.69 2.32 1.90
N SER A 391 -1.86 3.16 1.34
CA SER A 391 -2.32 4.28 0.51
C SER A 391 -2.93 3.81 -0.79
N GLU A 392 -2.63 2.58 -1.22
CA GLU A 392 -3.04 2.03 -2.52
C GLU A 392 -3.43 0.57 -2.42
N LYS A 393 -4.54 0.20 -3.08
CA LYS A 393 -5.01 -1.19 -3.07
C LYS A 393 -4.05 -2.15 -3.74
N GLN A 394 -3.33 -1.74 -4.79
CA GLN A 394 -2.37 -2.62 -5.45
C GLN A 394 -1.21 -3.05 -4.53
N ALA A 395 -0.79 -2.20 -3.59
CA ALA A 395 0.20 -2.58 -2.60
C ALA A 395 -0.32 -3.68 -1.67
N ILE A 396 -1.61 -3.59 -1.30
CA ILE A 396 -2.30 -4.63 -0.52
C ILE A 396 -2.40 -5.94 -1.32
N ASP A 397 -2.83 -5.87 -2.58
CA ASP A 397 -2.96 -7.03 -3.45
C ASP A 397 -1.58 -7.70 -3.68
N ALA A 398 -0.51 -6.91 -3.89
CA ALA A 398 0.85 -7.42 -4.01
C ALA A 398 1.34 -8.13 -2.73
N THR A 399 1.00 -7.59 -1.56
CA THR A 399 1.29 -8.24 -0.27
C THR A 399 0.61 -9.59 -0.17
N LEU A 400 -0.69 -9.65 -0.45
CA LEU A 400 -1.46 -10.90 -0.38
C LEU A 400 -0.98 -11.94 -1.39
N VAL A 401 -0.65 -11.54 -2.61
CA VAL A 401 -0.06 -12.41 -3.62
C VAL A 401 1.30 -12.94 -3.16
N SER A 402 2.13 -12.11 -2.55
CA SER A 402 3.43 -12.52 -2.01
C SER A 402 3.28 -13.53 -0.88
N LEU A 403 2.39 -13.27 0.08
CA LEU A 403 2.11 -14.15 1.22
C LEU A 403 1.52 -15.49 0.78
N SER A 404 0.56 -15.48 -0.16
CA SER A 404 -0.11 -16.70 -0.63
C SER A 404 0.80 -17.66 -1.41
N LYS A 405 1.92 -17.18 -1.97
CA LYS A 405 2.94 -18.04 -2.60
C LYS A 405 3.70 -18.89 -1.59
N ASP A 406 3.90 -18.37 -0.38
CA ASP A 406 4.61 -19.09 0.68
C ASP A 406 3.65 -19.88 1.58
N ASP A 407 2.45 -19.36 1.81
CA ASP A 407 1.44 -20.00 2.66
C ASP A 407 0.09 -20.10 1.92
N PRO A 408 -0.25 -21.28 1.40
CA PRO A 408 -1.50 -21.50 0.64
C PRO A 408 -2.78 -21.38 1.50
N ARG A 409 -2.67 -21.23 2.82
CA ARG A 409 -3.80 -20.92 3.71
C ARG A 409 -4.26 -19.45 3.56
N ILE A 410 -3.42 -18.59 2.97
CA ILE A 410 -3.71 -17.17 2.74
C ILE A 410 -4.26 -17.01 1.33
N CYS A 411 -5.48 -16.45 1.22
CA CYS A 411 -6.06 -16.10 -0.08
C CYS A 411 -5.42 -14.80 -0.60
N PRO A 412 -5.05 -14.70 -1.88
CA PRO A 412 -4.52 -13.47 -2.47
C PRO A 412 -5.58 -12.37 -2.70
N VAL A 413 -6.84 -12.63 -2.31
CA VAL A 413 -7.94 -11.66 -2.32
C VAL A 413 -8.51 -11.60 -0.91
N ALA A 414 -8.57 -10.40 -0.31
CA ALA A 414 -9.15 -10.23 1.02
C ALA A 414 -10.68 -10.40 1.01
N GLU A 415 -11.23 -10.85 2.13
CA GLU A 415 -12.69 -10.94 2.33
C GLU A 415 -13.35 -9.58 2.33
N LYS A 416 -12.64 -8.56 2.82
CA LYS A 416 -13.15 -7.19 2.89
C LYS A 416 -12.07 -6.18 2.61
N TYR A 417 -12.43 -5.18 1.80
CA TYR A 417 -11.70 -3.93 1.58
C TYR A 417 -12.60 -2.77 2.00
N TRP A 418 -12.05 -1.76 2.66
CA TRP A 418 -12.81 -0.58 3.07
C TRP A 418 -11.91 0.64 3.27
N ASN A 419 -12.54 1.82 3.40
CA ASN A 419 -11.89 3.08 3.74
C ASN A 419 -12.41 3.58 5.08
N ALA A 420 -11.59 4.28 5.85
CA ALA A 420 -12.01 4.97 7.05
C ALA A 420 -12.72 6.29 6.71
N ARG A 421 -13.64 6.72 7.54
CA ARG A 421 -14.35 8.01 7.41
C ARG A 421 -13.79 8.99 8.42
N GLY A 422 -12.84 9.83 8.00
CA GLY A 422 -12.22 10.84 8.85
C GLY A 422 -13.25 11.71 9.57
N GLY A 423 -13.05 11.93 10.86
CA GLY A 423 -13.92 12.74 11.69
C GLY A 423 -15.37 12.25 11.82
N SER A 424 -15.70 11.03 11.43
CA SER A 424 -17.07 10.51 11.47
C SER A 424 -17.49 10.00 12.85
N HIS A 425 -18.80 10.01 13.11
CA HIS A 425 -19.40 9.36 14.28
C HIS A 425 -19.50 7.84 14.14
N THR A 426 -19.21 7.28 12.97
CA THR A 426 -19.38 5.83 12.66
C THR A 426 -18.14 5.00 12.95
N ASP A 427 -16.97 5.42 12.46
CA ASP A 427 -15.70 4.72 12.65
C ASP A 427 -14.57 5.65 13.17
N GLY A 428 -14.82 6.96 13.20
CA GLY A 428 -13.90 7.97 13.70
C GLY A 428 -12.62 8.15 12.89
N GLY A 429 -12.57 7.62 11.68
CA GLY A 429 -11.43 7.75 10.78
C GLY A 429 -10.24 6.85 11.11
N ALA A 430 -10.45 5.78 11.88
CA ALA A 430 -9.34 4.90 12.27
C ALA A 430 -9.78 3.44 12.43
N PHE A 431 -8.87 2.53 12.09
CA PHE A 431 -9.00 1.10 12.37
C PHE A 431 -7.72 0.54 12.98
N ILE A 432 -7.90 -0.35 13.95
CA ILE A 432 -6.86 -0.95 14.75
C ILE A 432 -6.92 -2.47 14.62
N PHE A 433 -5.89 -3.08 14.05
CA PHE A 433 -5.66 -4.51 14.09
C PHE A 433 -4.88 -4.85 15.34
N ASN A 434 -5.48 -5.65 16.21
CA ASN A 434 -4.92 -6.13 17.46
C ASN A 434 -4.50 -7.58 17.28
N ILE A 435 -3.22 -7.87 17.44
CA ILE A 435 -2.64 -9.21 17.33
C ILE A 435 -2.31 -9.69 18.76
N SER A 436 -3.01 -10.70 19.24
CA SER A 436 -2.84 -11.25 20.59
C SER A 436 -3.04 -12.75 20.62
N GLU A 437 -2.51 -13.39 21.64
CA GLU A 437 -2.68 -14.83 21.84
C GLU A 437 -4.10 -15.13 22.37
N VAL A 438 -4.81 -16.02 21.67
CA VAL A 438 -6.12 -16.54 22.06
C VAL A 438 -6.06 -18.06 21.96
N SER A 439 -6.25 -18.74 23.08
CA SER A 439 -6.21 -20.21 23.17
C SER A 439 -4.93 -20.85 22.58
N GLY A 440 -3.76 -20.23 22.85
CA GLY A 440 -2.45 -20.74 22.40
C GLY A 440 -2.10 -20.45 20.93
N LYS A 441 -2.90 -19.65 20.24
CA LYS A 441 -2.64 -19.19 18.87
C LYS A 441 -2.77 -17.68 18.78
N MET A 442 -1.89 -17.05 17.99
CA MET A 442 -2.04 -15.63 17.70
C MET A 442 -3.25 -15.42 16.80
N ARG A 443 -4.07 -14.42 17.14
CA ARG A 443 -5.27 -14.03 16.41
C ARG A 443 -5.30 -12.53 16.19
N ILE A 444 -5.97 -12.11 15.12
CA ILE A 444 -6.16 -10.71 14.77
C ILE A 444 -7.62 -10.33 14.96
N ASN A 445 -7.84 -9.27 15.73
CA ASN A 445 -9.13 -8.61 15.84
C ASN A 445 -9.00 -7.18 15.31
N CYS A 446 -9.91 -6.76 14.44
CA CYS A 446 -9.94 -5.39 13.91
C CYS A 446 -11.10 -4.61 14.51
N THR A 447 -10.80 -3.44 15.08
CA THR A 447 -11.81 -2.52 15.64
C THR A 447 -11.69 -1.12 15.03
N ASP A 448 -12.78 -0.35 15.05
CA ASP A 448 -12.74 1.07 14.76
C ASP A 448 -12.21 1.90 15.95
N LYS A 449 -12.20 3.24 15.81
CA LYS A 449 -11.83 4.20 16.87
C LYS A 449 -12.57 3.94 18.18
N PHE A 450 -13.84 3.55 18.12
CA PHE A 450 -14.74 3.38 19.27
C PHE A 450 -14.67 1.98 19.90
N GLY A 451 -13.81 1.10 19.38
CA GLY A 451 -13.68 -0.28 19.82
C GLY A 451 -14.71 -1.23 19.20
N THR A 452 -15.52 -0.77 18.24
CA THR A 452 -16.51 -1.62 17.56
C THR A 452 -15.80 -2.58 16.61
N PRO A 453 -16.03 -3.90 16.71
CA PRO A 453 -15.44 -4.86 15.78
C PRO A 453 -15.87 -4.62 14.33
N VAL A 454 -14.91 -4.72 13.41
CA VAL A 454 -15.21 -4.66 11.97
C VAL A 454 -15.99 -5.88 11.56
N SER A 455 -17.20 -5.65 11.02
CA SER A 455 -18.04 -6.72 10.47
C SER A 455 -17.42 -7.28 9.19
N LEU A 456 -17.14 -8.56 9.16
CA LEU A 456 -16.71 -9.31 7.97
C LEU A 456 -17.92 -9.97 7.29
N PRO A 457 -17.81 -10.28 5.97
CA PRO A 457 -18.82 -11.14 5.33
C PRO A 457 -18.91 -12.49 6.05
N VAL A 458 -20.13 -13.03 6.14
CA VAL A 458 -20.42 -14.27 6.87
C VAL A 458 -19.50 -15.42 6.44
N ASP A 459 -19.10 -16.23 7.41
CA ASP A 459 -18.22 -17.39 7.29
C ASP A 459 -18.60 -18.32 6.15
N GLY A 460 -17.77 -18.35 5.12
CA GLY A 460 -17.76 -19.37 4.09
C GLY A 460 -16.62 -20.37 4.31
N GLN A 461 -16.74 -21.56 3.79
CA GLN A 461 -15.66 -22.53 3.79
C GLN A 461 -14.48 -22.00 2.96
N ALA A 462 -13.27 -22.07 3.54
CA ALA A 462 -12.04 -21.73 2.85
C ALA A 462 -11.65 -22.83 1.84
N CYS A 463 -11.06 -22.45 0.74
CA CYS A 463 -10.40 -23.34 -0.20
C CYS A 463 -8.91 -23.42 0.14
N GLY A 464 -8.34 -24.63 0.18
CA GLY A 464 -6.88 -24.77 0.18
C GLY A 464 -6.32 -24.50 -1.24
N PHE A 465 -5.30 -23.65 -1.34
CA PHE A 465 -4.68 -23.26 -2.63
C PHE A 465 -3.41 -24.06 -2.97
N THR A 466 -3.28 -25.30 -2.48
CA THR A 466 -2.08 -26.13 -2.80
C THR A 466 -2.11 -26.62 -4.25
N SER A 467 -1.00 -26.44 -4.94
CA SER A 467 -0.87 -26.74 -6.39
C SER A 467 -1.04 -28.23 -6.76
N GLU A 468 -0.84 -29.15 -5.83
CA GLU A 468 -0.85 -30.60 -6.10
C GLU A 468 -2.23 -31.23 -6.16
N THR A 469 -3.23 -30.68 -5.50
CA THR A 469 -4.60 -31.21 -5.51
C THR A 469 -5.35 -30.94 -6.82
N TYR A 470 -4.79 -30.12 -7.70
CA TYR A 470 -5.48 -29.54 -8.87
C TYR A 470 -5.49 -30.41 -10.12
N LEU A 471 -4.62 -31.38 -10.20
CA LEU A 471 -4.41 -32.13 -11.45
C LEU A 471 -5.27 -33.39 -11.59
N THR A 472 -5.97 -33.79 -10.53
CA THR A 472 -6.63 -35.11 -10.47
C THR A 472 -8.14 -35.09 -10.27
N HIS A 473 -8.77 -33.93 -10.03
CA HIS A 473 -10.21 -33.85 -9.82
C HIS A 473 -10.96 -34.15 -11.13
N LYS A 474 -11.78 -35.19 -11.15
CA LYS A 474 -12.67 -35.53 -12.27
C LYS A 474 -14.04 -34.93 -12.00
N LEU A 475 -14.51 -34.10 -12.92
CA LEU A 475 -15.87 -33.59 -12.91
C LEU A 475 -16.89 -34.74 -12.93
N ASN A 476 -18.01 -34.53 -12.27
CA ASN A 476 -19.18 -35.35 -12.45
C ASN A 476 -19.60 -35.34 -13.93
N SER A 477 -19.90 -36.51 -14.51
CA SER A 477 -20.28 -36.69 -15.92
C SER A 477 -21.46 -35.81 -16.35
N GLU A 478 -22.38 -35.50 -15.44
CA GLU A 478 -23.49 -34.58 -15.69
C GLU A 478 -23.02 -33.14 -15.90
N ILE A 479 -22.15 -32.64 -15.01
CA ILE A 479 -21.53 -31.27 -15.13
C ILE A 479 -20.74 -31.18 -16.42
N GLU A 480 -19.90 -32.20 -16.70
CA GLU A 480 -19.08 -32.25 -17.90
C GLU A 480 -19.92 -32.23 -19.19
N ASN A 481 -21.01 -33.03 -19.24
CA ASN A 481 -21.90 -33.05 -20.38
C ASN A 481 -22.66 -31.74 -20.57
N ASN A 482 -23.10 -31.11 -19.49
CA ASN A 482 -23.77 -29.82 -19.57
C ASN A 482 -22.85 -28.76 -20.14
N ILE A 483 -21.57 -28.72 -19.72
CA ILE A 483 -20.61 -27.73 -20.23
C ILE A 483 -20.27 -27.97 -21.70
N LYS A 484 -20.14 -29.24 -22.13
CA LYS A 484 -19.93 -29.58 -23.56
C LYS A 484 -21.10 -29.13 -24.46
N GLN A 485 -22.33 -29.09 -23.93
CA GLN A 485 -23.50 -28.57 -24.65
C GLN A 485 -23.51 -27.05 -24.82
N PHE A 486 -22.62 -26.31 -24.15
CA PHE A 486 -22.52 -24.86 -24.26
C PHE A 486 -21.64 -24.36 -25.40
N SER A 487 -21.07 -25.27 -26.19
CA SER A 487 -20.38 -24.91 -27.44
C SER A 487 -21.35 -24.16 -28.36
N GLY A 488 -21.01 -22.91 -28.71
CA GLY A 488 -21.85 -22.02 -29.53
C GLY A 488 -22.93 -21.22 -28.79
N LYS A 489 -23.00 -21.27 -27.45
CA LYS A 489 -23.82 -20.37 -26.61
C LYS A 489 -23.05 -19.08 -26.32
N ASP A 490 -23.79 -18.01 -25.95
CA ASP A 490 -23.19 -16.73 -25.57
C ASP A 490 -22.65 -16.72 -24.14
N SER A 491 -21.88 -15.69 -23.83
CA SER A 491 -21.25 -15.50 -22.51
C SER A 491 -22.25 -15.29 -21.39
N VAL A 492 -23.42 -14.69 -21.65
CA VAL A 492 -24.48 -14.45 -20.66
C VAL A 492 -25.12 -15.77 -20.24
N PHE A 493 -25.36 -16.67 -21.19
CA PHE A 493 -25.89 -18.01 -20.91
C PHE A 493 -24.91 -18.81 -20.02
N LEU A 494 -23.63 -18.82 -20.37
CA LEU A 494 -22.59 -19.52 -19.64
C LEU A 494 -22.44 -18.94 -18.21
N TYR A 495 -22.42 -17.62 -18.08
CA TYR A 495 -22.42 -16.93 -16.78
C TYR A 495 -23.61 -17.35 -15.92
N ASN A 496 -24.82 -17.33 -16.46
CA ASN A 496 -26.02 -17.68 -15.70
C ASN A 496 -25.97 -19.12 -15.19
N TYR A 497 -25.58 -20.06 -16.04
CA TYR A 497 -25.44 -21.46 -15.64
C TYR A 497 -24.42 -21.64 -14.49
N ILE A 498 -23.23 -21.04 -14.64
CA ILE A 498 -22.19 -21.13 -13.60
C ILE A 498 -22.66 -20.49 -12.31
N ARG A 499 -23.21 -19.28 -12.38
CA ARG A 499 -23.71 -18.52 -11.22
C ARG A 499 -24.75 -19.29 -10.42
N GLU A 500 -25.69 -19.95 -11.11
CA GLU A 500 -26.75 -20.71 -10.49
C GLU A 500 -26.25 -22.02 -9.88
N SER A 501 -25.20 -22.58 -10.41
CA SER A 501 -24.57 -23.83 -9.98
C SER A 501 -23.56 -23.67 -8.83
N ILE A 502 -22.89 -22.52 -8.72
CA ILE A 502 -21.85 -22.27 -7.71
C ILE A 502 -22.28 -22.64 -6.28
N PRO A 503 -23.50 -22.33 -5.79
CA PRO A 503 -23.89 -22.69 -4.43
C PRO A 503 -23.82 -24.18 -4.12
N SER A 504 -24.07 -25.04 -5.12
CA SER A 504 -24.10 -26.50 -4.98
C SER A 504 -22.77 -27.19 -5.29
N TRP A 505 -21.87 -26.58 -6.09
CA TRP A 505 -20.59 -27.16 -6.45
C TRP A 505 -19.59 -27.11 -5.30
N SER A 506 -18.62 -28.02 -5.30
CA SER A 506 -17.41 -27.85 -4.49
C SER A 506 -16.48 -26.82 -5.13
N TYR A 507 -15.42 -26.40 -4.41
CA TYR A 507 -14.39 -25.55 -5.03
C TYR A 507 -13.64 -26.27 -6.16
N ASP A 508 -13.45 -27.59 -6.03
CA ASP A 508 -12.76 -28.40 -7.04
C ASP A 508 -13.60 -28.55 -8.29
N ASP A 509 -14.93 -28.74 -8.16
CA ASP A 509 -15.84 -28.73 -9.30
C ASP A 509 -15.82 -27.38 -10.01
N PHE A 510 -15.93 -26.28 -9.25
CA PHE A 510 -15.93 -24.93 -9.81
C PHE A 510 -14.64 -24.66 -10.59
N ARG A 511 -13.49 -25.00 -10.02
CA ARG A 511 -12.19 -24.86 -10.67
C ARG A 511 -12.08 -25.71 -11.92
N ALA A 512 -12.48 -26.98 -11.84
CA ALA A 512 -12.43 -27.89 -12.97
C ALA A 512 -13.33 -27.43 -14.14
N VAL A 513 -14.50 -26.83 -13.80
CA VAL A 513 -15.39 -26.20 -14.78
C VAL A 513 -14.73 -25.02 -15.47
N LEU A 514 -14.17 -24.07 -14.71
CA LEU A 514 -13.47 -22.93 -15.30
C LEU A 514 -12.34 -23.39 -16.22
N ARG A 515 -11.55 -24.36 -15.75
CA ARG A 515 -10.43 -24.91 -16.51
C ARG A 515 -10.89 -25.60 -17.81
N MET A 516 -11.94 -26.38 -17.75
CA MET A 516 -12.52 -27.03 -18.92
C MET A 516 -13.02 -26.02 -19.97
N ILE A 517 -13.63 -24.91 -19.52
CA ILE A 517 -14.04 -23.83 -20.41
C ILE A 517 -12.82 -23.21 -21.10
N THR A 518 -11.77 -22.89 -20.32
CA THR A 518 -10.54 -22.34 -20.87
C THR A 518 -9.84 -23.30 -21.84
N ASP A 519 -9.75 -24.58 -21.48
CA ASP A 519 -9.09 -25.61 -22.31
C ASP A 519 -9.82 -25.90 -23.64
N ASN A 520 -11.14 -25.60 -23.72
CA ASN A 520 -11.93 -25.73 -24.93
C ASN A 520 -12.09 -24.40 -25.72
N ALA A 521 -11.55 -23.31 -25.24
CA ALA A 521 -11.63 -22.00 -25.91
C ALA A 521 -10.49 -21.85 -26.95
N HIS A 522 -10.64 -22.48 -28.13
CA HIS A 522 -9.60 -22.52 -29.16
C HIS A 522 -9.81 -21.52 -30.30
N ASP A 523 -11.05 -21.14 -30.58
CA ASP A 523 -11.41 -20.19 -31.64
C ASP A 523 -11.86 -18.85 -31.08
N THR A 524 -11.99 -17.84 -31.94
CA THR A 524 -12.40 -16.50 -31.58
C THR A 524 -13.71 -16.46 -30.78
N SER A 525 -14.70 -17.28 -31.16
CA SER A 525 -16.01 -17.31 -30.49
C SER A 525 -15.91 -17.89 -29.09
N GLY A 526 -15.22 -19.05 -28.94
CA GLY A 526 -15.01 -19.71 -27.65
C GLY A 526 -14.21 -18.85 -26.68
N ILE A 527 -13.12 -18.22 -27.17
CA ILE A 527 -12.31 -17.29 -26.37
C ILE A 527 -13.17 -16.10 -25.90
N GLY A 528 -13.91 -15.47 -26.80
CA GLY A 528 -14.78 -14.33 -26.46
C GLY A 528 -15.88 -14.71 -25.46
N THR A 529 -16.49 -15.89 -25.61
CA THR A 529 -17.49 -16.43 -24.67
C THR A 529 -16.90 -16.65 -23.28
N ALA A 530 -15.70 -17.27 -23.20
CA ALA A 530 -15.02 -17.51 -21.92
C ALA A 530 -14.64 -16.19 -21.23
N ILE A 531 -14.02 -15.25 -21.94
CA ILE A 531 -13.67 -13.92 -21.42
C ILE A 531 -14.93 -13.22 -20.88
N GLY A 532 -16.00 -13.16 -21.65
CA GLY A 532 -17.23 -12.48 -21.25
C GLY A 532 -17.90 -13.11 -20.03
N ALA A 533 -17.97 -14.45 -19.95
CA ALA A 533 -18.55 -15.14 -18.81
C ALA A 533 -17.69 -14.96 -17.54
N PHE A 534 -16.37 -15.08 -17.66
CA PHE A 534 -15.47 -14.91 -16.51
C PHE A 534 -15.41 -13.47 -16.03
N SER A 535 -15.48 -12.49 -16.93
CA SER A 535 -15.61 -11.08 -16.55
C SER A 535 -16.87 -10.82 -15.75
N MET A 536 -18.01 -11.34 -16.18
CA MET A 536 -19.26 -11.23 -15.41
C MET A 536 -19.18 -11.92 -14.05
N LEU A 537 -18.51 -13.08 -13.96
CA LEU A 537 -18.27 -13.77 -12.67
C LEU A 537 -17.36 -12.95 -11.73
N ASN A 538 -16.40 -12.22 -12.26
CA ASN A 538 -15.55 -11.32 -11.49
C ASN A 538 -16.32 -10.08 -11.02
N ASP A 539 -17.11 -9.46 -11.89
CA ASP A 539 -17.66 -8.12 -11.73
C ASP A 539 -18.99 -8.11 -10.95
N MET A 540 -19.85 -9.10 -11.20
CA MET A 540 -21.21 -9.12 -10.67
C MET A 540 -21.27 -9.73 -9.26
N LYS A 541 -22.28 -9.33 -8.47
CA LYS A 541 -22.59 -9.93 -7.18
C LYS A 541 -23.62 -11.04 -7.35
N TYR A 542 -23.35 -12.22 -6.83
CA TYR A 542 -24.24 -13.39 -6.85
C TYR A 542 -24.02 -14.27 -5.62
N PRO A 543 -25.01 -15.13 -5.25
CA PRO A 543 -24.86 -16.07 -4.15
C PRO A 543 -23.76 -17.10 -4.45
N VAL A 544 -22.93 -17.40 -3.45
CA VAL A 544 -21.84 -18.39 -3.56
C VAL A 544 -22.03 -19.59 -2.63
N GLY A 545 -23.18 -19.66 -1.95
CA GLY A 545 -23.49 -20.71 -0.98
C GLY A 545 -22.59 -20.60 0.26
N ALA A 546 -22.08 -21.73 0.72
CA ALA A 546 -21.17 -21.79 1.88
C ALA A 546 -19.70 -21.39 1.56
N LYS A 547 -19.42 -20.89 0.35
CA LYS A 547 -18.04 -20.54 -0.07
C LYS A 547 -17.72 -19.09 0.22
N LYS A 548 -16.44 -18.80 0.39
CA LYS A 548 -15.92 -17.41 0.44
C LYS A 548 -15.91 -16.81 -0.96
N ARG A 549 -16.51 -15.63 -1.12
CA ARG A 549 -16.54 -14.93 -2.41
C ARG A 549 -15.13 -14.54 -2.89
N SER A 550 -14.26 -14.15 -1.98
CA SER A 550 -12.85 -13.85 -2.27
C SER A 550 -12.14 -14.99 -3.00
N HIS A 551 -12.41 -16.23 -2.56
CA HIS A 551 -11.85 -17.44 -3.15
C HIS A 551 -12.42 -17.74 -4.55
N ILE A 552 -13.73 -17.53 -4.74
CA ILE A 552 -14.36 -17.64 -6.06
C ILE A 552 -13.74 -16.63 -7.04
N ILE A 553 -13.61 -15.37 -6.64
CA ILE A 553 -13.00 -14.31 -7.46
C ILE A 553 -11.54 -14.65 -7.80
N HIS A 554 -10.77 -15.14 -6.83
CA HIS A 554 -9.40 -15.56 -7.09
C HIS A 554 -9.32 -16.67 -8.16
N LEU A 555 -10.16 -17.69 -8.07
CA LEU A 555 -10.20 -18.77 -9.06
C LEU A 555 -10.54 -18.26 -10.47
N VAL A 556 -11.54 -17.37 -10.57
CA VAL A 556 -11.93 -16.75 -11.84
C VAL A 556 -10.79 -15.93 -12.44
N ARG A 557 -10.12 -15.08 -11.64
CA ARG A 557 -8.99 -14.26 -12.08
C ARG A 557 -7.80 -15.11 -12.52
N THR A 558 -7.54 -16.21 -11.81
CA THR A 558 -6.49 -17.15 -12.17
C THR A 558 -6.74 -17.75 -13.56
N GLU A 559 -7.98 -18.17 -13.83
CA GLU A 559 -8.32 -18.75 -15.13
C GLU A 559 -8.39 -17.71 -16.26
N LEU A 560 -8.84 -16.49 -15.99
CA LEU A 560 -8.74 -15.37 -16.94
C LEU A 560 -7.28 -15.11 -17.34
N THR A 561 -6.40 -15.01 -16.34
CA THR A 561 -4.95 -14.80 -16.61
C THR A 561 -4.36 -15.96 -17.40
N ARG A 562 -4.76 -17.21 -17.10
CA ARG A 562 -4.32 -18.39 -17.85
C ARG A 562 -4.80 -18.34 -19.29
N LEU A 563 -6.06 -17.97 -19.52
CA LEU A 563 -6.63 -17.81 -20.85
C LEU A 563 -5.87 -16.74 -21.66
N PHE A 564 -5.65 -15.54 -21.08
CA PHE A 564 -4.91 -14.48 -21.75
C PHE A 564 -3.48 -14.90 -22.11
N LYS A 565 -2.78 -15.59 -21.21
CA LYS A 565 -1.40 -16.09 -21.45
C LYS A 565 -1.33 -17.23 -22.48
N SER A 566 -2.44 -17.91 -22.76
CA SER A 566 -2.48 -18.98 -23.76
C SER A 566 -2.71 -18.47 -25.19
N LEU A 567 -2.97 -17.19 -25.37
CA LEU A 567 -3.22 -16.57 -26.66
C LEU A 567 -1.94 -16.52 -27.52
N PRO A 568 -2.06 -16.62 -28.85
CA PRO A 568 -0.91 -16.54 -29.75
C PRO A 568 -0.28 -15.14 -29.70
N TYR A 569 1.05 -15.10 -29.67
CA TYR A 569 1.78 -13.84 -29.74
C TYR A 569 1.61 -13.15 -31.09
N LEU A 570 1.77 -11.83 -31.11
CA LEU A 570 1.61 -10.99 -32.31
C LEU A 570 2.62 -11.38 -33.43
N ASN A 571 3.79 -11.87 -33.07
CA ASN A 571 4.85 -12.32 -34.00
C ASN A 571 4.79 -13.78 -34.36
N ASP A 572 3.84 -14.55 -33.86
CA ASP A 572 3.69 -15.95 -34.24
C ASP A 572 3.27 -16.09 -35.71
N ASN A 573 4.15 -16.66 -36.54
CA ASN A 573 3.93 -16.87 -37.98
C ASN A 573 2.92 -17.97 -38.32
N ASN A 574 2.29 -18.60 -37.32
CA ASN A 574 1.28 -19.62 -37.52
C ASN A 574 -0.05 -18.97 -37.99
N THR A 575 -0.07 -18.59 -39.26
CA THR A 575 -1.21 -17.96 -39.96
C THR A 575 -2.41 -18.90 -40.15
N GLY A 576 -2.35 -20.13 -39.62
CA GLY A 576 -3.40 -21.13 -39.77
C GLY A 576 -4.56 -21.06 -38.78
N SER A 577 -4.47 -20.31 -37.67
CA SER A 577 -5.58 -20.15 -36.75
C SER A 577 -6.31 -18.82 -37.02
N ALA A 578 -7.59 -18.91 -37.39
CA ALA A 578 -8.51 -17.77 -37.53
C ALA A 578 -8.83 -17.15 -36.13
N ASN A 579 -7.80 -16.77 -35.36
CA ASN A 579 -7.97 -16.19 -34.03
C ASN A 579 -7.84 -14.67 -34.10
N ALA A 580 -8.87 -13.99 -33.63
CA ALA A 580 -8.94 -12.53 -33.60
C ALA A 580 -8.05 -11.89 -32.54
N TYR A 581 -7.60 -12.66 -31.53
CA TYR A 581 -6.82 -12.21 -30.38
C TYR A 581 -5.33 -12.39 -30.62
N ARG A 582 -4.53 -11.37 -30.31
CA ARG A 582 -3.06 -11.43 -30.36
C ARG A 582 -2.46 -10.89 -29.06
N LEU A 583 -1.51 -11.63 -28.49
CA LEU A 583 -0.81 -11.29 -27.27
C LEU A 583 0.46 -10.49 -27.57
N ILE A 584 0.74 -9.49 -26.74
CA ILE A 584 1.99 -8.74 -26.73
C ILE A 584 2.37 -8.42 -25.26
N ASP A 585 3.68 -8.41 -24.98
CA ASP A 585 4.25 -8.05 -23.69
C ASP A 585 5.45 -7.11 -23.87
N LEU A 586 6.12 -6.77 -22.78
CA LEU A 586 7.29 -5.89 -22.84
C LEU A 586 8.43 -6.49 -23.69
N ASP A 587 8.66 -7.79 -23.61
CA ASP A 587 9.75 -8.48 -24.34
C ASP A 587 9.49 -8.53 -25.84
N SER A 588 8.22 -8.68 -26.24
CA SER A 588 7.77 -8.71 -27.64
C SER A 588 7.37 -7.35 -28.20
N ARG A 589 7.48 -6.26 -27.42
CA ARG A 589 7.01 -4.90 -27.77
C ARG A 589 7.50 -4.44 -29.14
N GLU A 590 8.77 -4.67 -29.48
CA GLU A 590 9.36 -4.24 -30.76
C GLU A 590 8.76 -4.94 -31.99
N THR A 591 7.97 -5.98 -31.78
CA THR A 591 7.25 -6.69 -32.88
C THR A 591 5.91 -6.05 -33.22
N LEU A 592 5.55 -4.91 -32.61
CA LEU A 592 4.28 -4.25 -32.78
C LEU A 592 4.01 -3.87 -34.25
N ARG A 593 2.92 -4.39 -34.80
CA ARG A 593 2.42 -4.13 -36.15
C ARG A 593 0.91 -3.83 -36.12
N GLY A 594 0.36 -3.40 -37.23
CA GLY A 594 -1.08 -3.31 -37.41
C GLY A 594 -1.77 -4.67 -37.47
N PRO A 595 -3.11 -4.70 -37.28
CA PRO A 595 -3.88 -5.95 -37.33
C PRO A 595 -3.89 -6.56 -38.73
N ALA A 596 -3.76 -7.88 -38.82
CA ALA A 596 -4.01 -8.63 -40.06
C ALA A 596 -5.52 -8.83 -40.28
N GLN A 597 -5.93 -9.34 -41.45
CA GLN A 597 -7.34 -9.43 -41.86
C GLN A 597 -8.29 -10.10 -40.85
N ASN A 598 -7.79 -11.09 -40.09
CA ASN A 598 -8.60 -11.84 -39.11
C ASN A 598 -8.31 -11.41 -37.67
N GLU A 599 -7.47 -10.43 -37.43
CA GLU A 599 -7.08 -9.96 -36.11
C GLU A 599 -7.87 -8.70 -35.75
N SER A 600 -8.37 -8.61 -34.53
CA SER A 600 -9.16 -7.46 -34.11
C SER A 600 -8.95 -7.05 -32.67
N VAL A 601 -8.34 -7.87 -31.80
CA VAL A 601 -8.14 -7.61 -30.40
C VAL A 601 -6.67 -7.77 -30.04
N LEU A 602 -6.04 -6.72 -29.57
CA LEU A 602 -4.69 -6.75 -29.02
C LEU A 602 -4.76 -6.94 -27.50
N VAL A 603 -4.15 -8.03 -27.04
CA VAL A 603 -4.08 -8.38 -25.61
C VAL A 603 -2.69 -8.02 -25.09
N ILE A 604 -2.62 -7.13 -24.11
CA ILE A 604 -1.38 -6.58 -23.55
C ILE A 604 -1.16 -7.20 -22.17
N ASN A 605 -0.08 -7.96 -21.99
CA ASN A 605 0.38 -8.39 -20.68
C ASN A 605 1.21 -7.27 -20.04
N ALA A 606 0.59 -6.50 -19.17
CA ALA A 606 1.16 -5.29 -18.59
C ALA A 606 2.18 -5.55 -17.46
N TYR A 607 2.33 -6.79 -16.99
CA TYR A 607 3.03 -7.15 -15.74
C TYR A 607 4.45 -6.59 -15.61
N ASN A 608 5.23 -6.56 -16.66
CA ASN A 608 6.63 -6.10 -16.65
C ASN A 608 6.80 -4.69 -17.23
N PHE A 609 5.74 -4.07 -17.72
CA PHE A 609 5.82 -2.71 -18.24
C PHE A 609 6.08 -1.72 -17.10
N PRO A 610 6.96 -0.71 -17.32
CA PRO A 610 7.08 0.39 -16.37
C PRO A 610 5.75 1.12 -16.21
N PRO A 611 5.45 1.70 -15.05
CA PRO A 611 4.18 2.34 -14.78
C PRO A 611 3.90 3.54 -15.69
N GLU A 612 4.94 4.19 -16.24
CA GLU A 612 4.85 5.37 -17.11
C GLU A 612 6.07 5.50 -18.02
N GLY A 613 6.05 6.49 -18.90
CA GLY A 613 7.14 6.81 -19.83
C GLY A 613 7.04 6.10 -21.19
N ASP A 614 8.04 6.32 -22.04
CA ASP A 614 8.02 5.86 -23.44
C ASP A 614 7.94 4.34 -23.60
N LYS A 615 8.32 3.59 -22.56
CA LYS A 615 8.27 2.13 -22.56
C LYS A 615 7.03 1.56 -21.84
N SER A 616 6.10 2.41 -21.41
CA SER A 616 4.89 1.98 -20.72
C SER A 616 3.92 1.23 -21.65
N ASP A 617 2.99 0.53 -21.06
CA ASP A 617 1.88 -0.12 -21.76
C ASP A 617 0.92 0.93 -22.38
N ALA A 618 0.75 2.08 -21.73
CA ALA A 618 -0.03 3.19 -22.27
C ALA A 618 0.57 3.74 -23.58
N SER A 619 1.93 3.88 -23.64
CA SER A 619 2.63 4.25 -24.88
C SER A 619 2.46 3.17 -25.96
N LEU A 620 2.60 1.89 -25.61
CA LEU A 620 2.37 0.77 -26.52
C LEU A 620 0.94 0.79 -27.09
N LEU A 621 -0.07 1.04 -26.25
CA LEU A 621 -1.47 1.12 -26.65
C LEU A 621 -1.69 2.25 -27.65
N MET A 622 -1.10 3.43 -27.41
CA MET A 622 -1.17 4.56 -28.33
C MET A 622 -0.52 4.22 -29.69
N ASP A 623 0.66 3.62 -29.68
CA ASP A 623 1.36 3.18 -30.89
C ASP A 623 0.54 2.12 -31.67
N ALA A 624 -0.10 1.20 -30.97
CA ALA A 624 -0.97 0.18 -31.54
C ALA A 624 -2.23 0.79 -32.19
N TYR A 625 -2.86 1.78 -31.52
CA TYR A 625 -3.98 2.53 -32.10
C TYR A 625 -3.59 3.23 -33.40
N MET A 626 -2.43 3.89 -33.43
CA MET A 626 -1.92 4.55 -34.65
C MET A 626 -1.63 3.55 -35.77
N LYS A 627 -1.41 2.27 -35.47
CA LYS A 627 -1.26 1.19 -36.45
C LYS A 627 -2.58 0.52 -36.85
N GLY A 628 -3.72 0.97 -36.27
CA GLY A 628 -5.06 0.54 -36.67
C GLY A 628 -5.77 -0.44 -35.73
N TRP A 629 -5.18 -0.79 -34.56
CA TRP A 629 -5.90 -1.55 -33.54
C TRP A 629 -6.97 -0.68 -32.88
N LYS A 630 -8.14 -1.29 -32.58
CA LYS A 630 -9.30 -0.59 -31.98
C LYS A 630 -9.84 -1.28 -30.72
N LYS A 631 -9.53 -2.56 -30.52
CA LYS A 631 -9.95 -3.29 -29.33
C LYS A 631 -8.74 -3.78 -28.57
N PHE A 632 -8.73 -3.48 -27.28
CA PHE A 632 -7.61 -3.77 -26.42
C PHE A 632 -8.08 -4.48 -25.15
N ILE A 633 -7.28 -5.44 -24.68
CA ILE A 633 -7.36 -6.03 -23.35
C ILE A 633 -6.01 -5.81 -22.70
N SER A 634 -5.96 -5.12 -21.55
CA SER A 634 -4.76 -5.04 -20.72
C SER A 634 -4.97 -5.86 -19.46
N PHE A 635 -4.05 -6.78 -19.13
CA PHE A 635 -4.09 -7.60 -17.94
C PHE A 635 -2.73 -7.68 -17.27
N GLY A 636 -2.71 -8.13 -15.99
CA GLY A 636 -1.49 -8.12 -15.19
C GLY A 636 -1.09 -6.71 -14.77
N CYS A 637 -2.04 -5.77 -14.73
CA CYS A 637 -1.79 -4.40 -14.31
C CYS A 637 -1.41 -4.35 -12.82
N THR A 638 -0.33 -3.64 -12.53
CA THR A 638 0.23 -3.44 -11.20
C THR A 638 0.51 -1.96 -10.94
N GLY A 639 -0.46 -1.09 -11.29
CA GLY A 639 -0.34 0.35 -11.14
C GLY A 639 0.10 1.11 -12.39
N GLN A 640 -0.04 0.54 -13.58
CA GLN A 640 0.25 1.23 -14.85
C GLN A 640 -0.65 2.45 -15.03
N ARG A 641 -0.03 3.57 -15.41
CA ARG A 641 -0.65 4.90 -15.50
C ARG A 641 -1.02 5.25 -16.93
N TYR A 642 -1.90 6.23 -17.07
CA TYR A 642 -2.26 6.87 -18.36
C TYR A 642 -2.93 5.95 -19.39
N ILE A 643 -3.43 4.78 -19.02
CA ILE A 643 -4.11 3.87 -19.95
C ILE A 643 -5.28 4.59 -20.63
N GLY A 644 -5.31 4.56 -21.96
CA GLY A 644 -6.34 5.20 -22.78
C GLY A 644 -6.14 6.69 -23.05
N ASN A 645 -5.04 7.30 -22.56
CA ASN A 645 -4.75 8.70 -22.83
C ASN A 645 -4.12 8.91 -24.21
N GLY A 646 -4.29 10.10 -24.78
CA GLY A 646 -3.55 10.53 -25.97
C GLY A 646 -4.07 10.04 -27.33
N LEU A 647 -5.19 9.29 -27.37
CA LEU A 647 -5.71 8.74 -28.65
C LEU A 647 -6.51 9.74 -29.51
N GLY A 648 -6.90 10.89 -28.94
CA GLY A 648 -7.61 11.94 -29.69
C GLY A 648 -9.13 11.75 -29.77
N PRO A 649 -9.82 12.51 -30.66
CA PRO A 649 -11.28 12.57 -30.69
C PRO A 649 -11.98 11.50 -31.54
N ASP A 650 -11.27 10.83 -32.45
CA ASP A 650 -11.85 9.88 -33.39
C ASP A 650 -11.79 8.45 -32.85
N THR A 651 -12.35 8.24 -31.64
CA THR A 651 -12.20 6.99 -30.87
C THR A 651 -13.52 6.33 -30.48
N ASP A 652 -14.64 6.69 -31.10
CA ASP A 652 -15.96 6.12 -30.78
C ASP A 652 -16.04 4.60 -30.99
N ASP A 653 -15.18 4.02 -31.81
CA ASP A 653 -15.05 2.58 -32.08
C ASP A 653 -13.95 1.89 -31.26
N VAL A 654 -13.27 2.63 -30.38
CA VAL A 654 -12.22 2.09 -29.52
C VAL A 654 -12.80 1.54 -28.22
N VAL A 655 -12.41 0.29 -27.90
CA VAL A 655 -12.80 -0.41 -26.66
C VAL A 655 -11.54 -0.90 -25.94
N ILE A 656 -11.44 -0.60 -24.66
CA ILE A 656 -10.32 -1.01 -23.79
C ILE A 656 -10.89 -1.68 -22.55
N ASP A 657 -10.55 -2.95 -22.35
CA ASP A 657 -10.86 -3.69 -21.12
C ASP A 657 -9.58 -3.85 -20.29
N VAL A 658 -9.62 -3.43 -19.03
CA VAL A 658 -8.47 -3.42 -18.11
C VAL A 658 -8.75 -4.36 -16.95
N TYR A 659 -7.92 -5.37 -16.79
CA TYR A 659 -7.97 -6.34 -15.69
C TYR A 659 -6.87 -6.04 -14.67
N ASP A 660 -7.14 -6.40 -13.43
CA ASP A 660 -6.30 -6.10 -12.27
C ASP A 660 -6.30 -4.60 -11.89
N SER A 661 -5.35 -4.14 -11.07
CA SER A 661 -5.36 -2.79 -10.52
C SER A 661 -4.53 -1.84 -11.37
N CYS A 662 -5.20 -0.98 -12.13
CA CYS A 662 -4.54 0.08 -12.88
C CYS A 662 -4.17 1.29 -11.99
N GLY A 663 -3.21 2.10 -12.46
CA GLY A 663 -2.68 3.26 -11.77
C GLY A 663 -3.46 4.56 -12.03
N ASP A 664 -2.78 5.67 -11.75
CA ASP A 664 -3.34 7.02 -11.86
C ASP A 664 -3.58 7.45 -13.30
N TYR A 665 -4.42 8.47 -13.48
CA TYR A 665 -4.70 9.14 -14.76
C TYR A 665 -5.31 8.24 -15.86
N LEU A 666 -5.78 7.05 -15.54
CA LEU A 666 -6.51 6.24 -16.53
C LEU A 666 -7.69 7.04 -17.10
N ALA A 667 -7.93 6.94 -18.40
CA ALA A 667 -9.02 7.60 -19.11
C ALA A 667 -9.00 9.15 -19.07
N SER A 668 -7.87 9.78 -18.72
CA SER A 668 -7.78 11.24 -18.70
C SER A 668 -7.82 11.81 -20.11
N GLY A 669 -8.72 12.77 -20.34
CA GLY A 669 -8.88 13.46 -21.63
C GLY A 669 -9.52 12.64 -22.75
N ILE A 670 -10.12 11.47 -22.47
CA ILE A 670 -10.76 10.65 -23.52
C ILE A 670 -11.91 11.42 -24.21
N ASP A 671 -12.10 11.13 -25.50
CA ASP A 671 -13.06 11.80 -26.36
C ASP A 671 -13.72 10.81 -27.35
N GLY A 672 -14.52 9.86 -26.83
CA GLY A 672 -15.32 8.93 -27.65
C GLY A 672 -15.25 7.46 -27.24
N MET A 673 -14.11 6.96 -26.78
CA MET A 673 -13.89 5.53 -26.48
C MET A 673 -14.67 5.00 -25.29
N THR A 674 -14.76 3.67 -25.22
CA THR A 674 -15.27 2.94 -24.05
C THR A 674 -14.11 2.26 -23.32
N ILE A 675 -13.97 2.54 -22.01
CA ILE A 675 -13.00 1.89 -21.14
C ILE A 675 -13.74 1.19 -20.01
N THR A 676 -13.44 -0.09 -19.81
CA THR A 676 -13.96 -0.90 -18.70
C THR A 676 -12.82 -1.39 -17.81
N VAL A 677 -12.90 -1.11 -16.51
CA VAL A 677 -11.93 -1.60 -15.51
C VAL A 677 -12.62 -2.66 -14.66
N HIS A 678 -12.10 -3.89 -14.72
CA HIS A 678 -12.65 -5.06 -14.04
C HIS A 678 -12.12 -5.24 -12.61
N ASN A 679 -11.51 -4.21 -12.05
CA ASN A 679 -11.01 -4.13 -10.68
C ASN A 679 -11.01 -2.67 -10.21
N ASN A 680 -10.10 -2.31 -9.31
CA ASN A 680 -9.93 -0.94 -8.84
C ASN A 680 -9.09 -0.11 -9.81
N ALA A 681 -9.30 1.20 -9.73
CA ALA A 681 -8.45 2.18 -10.35
C ALA A 681 -8.03 3.23 -9.32
N GLN A 682 -6.89 3.90 -9.58
CA GLN A 682 -6.24 4.78 -8.62
C GLN A 682 -6.76 6.22 -8.66
N ASP A 683 -5.86 7.18 -8.44
CA ASP A 683 -6.19 8.59 -8.33
C ASP A 683 -6.32 9.26 -9.70
N GLN A 684 -7.03 10.40 -9.72
CA GLN A 684 -7.09 11.31 -10.87
C GLN A 684 -7.63 10.69 -12.18
N LEU A 685 -8.51 9.72 -12.06
CA LEU A 685 -9.11 9.06 -13.22
C LEU A 685 -10.08 9.95 -13.97
N GLY A 686 -10.12 9.79 -15.30
CA GLY A 686 -11.07 10.48 -16.15
C GLY A 686 -10.97 12.01 -16.07
N GLN A 687 -9.79 12.55 -15.70
CA GLN A 687 -9.60 14.00 -15.71
C GLN A 687 -9.91 14.57 -17.08
N ILE A 688 -10.60 15.71 -17.12
CA ILE A 688 -10.93 16.42 -18.36
C ILE A 688 -11.59 15.54 -19.46
N ILE A 689 -12.24 14.43 -19.07
CA ILE A 689 -13.01 13.60 -20.00
C ILE A 689 -14.04 14.46 -20.75
N LYS A 690 -14.14 14.28 -22.06
CA LYS A 690 -15.01 15.06 -22.93
C LYS A 690 -16.24 14.29 -23.38
N ARG A 691 -16.03 13.09 -23.88
CA ARG A 691 -17.03 12.14 -24.36
C ARG A 691 -16.53 10.72 -24.14
N GLY A 692 -17.43 9.75 -24.27
CA GLY A 692 -17.10 8.33 -24.15
C GLY A 692 -17.70 7.72 -22.91
N LYS A 693 -17.31 6.47 -22.63
CA LYS A 693 -17.85 5.69 -21.51
C LYS A 693 -16.73 5.14 -20.67
N LEU A 694 -16.82 5.32 -19.35
CA LEU A 694 -15.92 4.76 -18.37
C LEU A 694 -16.70 3.95 -17.35
N VAL A 695 -16.41 2.64 -17.26
CA VAL A 695 -17.03 1.73 -16.29
C VAL A 695 -15.95 1.17 -15.39
N ILE A 696 -16.13 1.27 -14.07
CA ILE A 696 -15.19 0.75 -13.07
C ILE A 696 -15.96 -0.13 -12.09
N TYR A 697 -15.65 -1.42 -12.09
CA TYR A 697 -16.32 -2.40 -11.23
C TYR A 697 -15.83 -2.42 -9.80
N GLY A 698 -14.65 -1.85 -9.52
CA GLY A 698 -14.09 -1.68 -8.19
C GLY A 698 -14.17 -0.25 -7.67
N ASP A 699 -13.27 0.06 -6.74
CA ASP A 699 -13.15 1.38 -6.13
C ASP A 699 -12.29 2.31 -6.98
N VAL A 700 -12.49 3.63 -6.80
CA VAL A 700 -11.68 4.67 -7.42
C VAL A 700 -11.04 5.55 -6.35
N GLY A 701 -9.84 6.04 -6.66
CA GLY A 701 -9.06 6.92 -5.79
C GLY A 701 -9.57 8.36 -5.75
N GLN A 702 -8.71 9.26 -5.30
CA GLN A 702 -9.03 10.69 -5.12
C GLN A 702 -9.05 11.46 -6.44
N THR A 703 -9.67 12.64 -6.39
CA THR A 703 -9.71 13.62 -7.50
C THR A 703 -10.25 12.99 -8.80
N PHE A 704 -11.15 12.04 -8.64
CA PHE A 704 -11.85 11.37 -9.72
C PHE A 704 -12.68 12.37 -10.51
N LEU A 705 -12.55 12.36 -11.85
CA LEU A 705 -13.23 13.23 -12.81
C LEU A 705 -12.93 14.73 -12.64
N TYR A 706 -11.76 15.10 -12.18
CA TYR A 706 -11.38 16.52 -12.11
C TYR A 706 -11.51 17.21 -13.46
N GLY A 707 -12.28 18.30 -13.50
CA GLY A 707 -12.50 19.06 -14.74
C GLY A 707 -13.23 18.31 -15.86
N ALA A 708 -13.94 17.22 -15.56
CA ALA A 708 -14.74 16.47 -16.54
C ALA A 708 -15.77 17.38 -17.23
N LYS A 709 -15.95 17.19 -18.55
CA LYS A 709 -16.81 18.00 -19.40
C LYS A 709 -17.98 17.23 -20.02
N GLY A 710 -17.98 15.91 -19.89
CA GLY A 710 -19.02 15.03 -20.43
C GLY A 710 -18.65 13.56 -20.24
N GLY A 711 -19.36 12.67 -20.95
CA GLY A 711 -19.18 11.24 -20.89
C GLY A 711 -20.14 10.53 -19.93
N ASP A 712 -20.25 9.21 -20.10
CA ASP A 712 -21.06 8.31 -19.27
C ASP A 712 -20.14 7.54 -18.33
N ILE A 713 -20.21 7.82 -17.03
CA ILE A 713 -19.30 7.26 -16.05
C ILE A 713 -20.04 6.45 -14.99
N TYR A 714 -19.59 5.21 -14.77
CA TYR A 714 -20.19 4.27 -13.82
C TYR A 714 -19.11 3.72 -12.88
N VAL A 715 -19.26 3.94 -11.58
CA VAL A 715 -18.43 3.35 -10.54
C VAL A 715 -19.28 2.44 -9.68
N MET A 716 -18.96 1.15 -9.66
CA MET A 716 -19.74 0.15 -8.94
C MET A 716 -19.26 -0.04 -7.49
N GLY A 717 -18.06 0.43 -7.17
CA GLY A 717 -17.48 0.47 -5.82
C GLY A 717 -17.59 1.85 -5.17
N ASN A 718 -16.61 2.19 -4.34
CA ASN A 718 -16.54 3.45 -3.62
C ASN A 718 -15.66 4.46 -4.37
N ALA A 719 -15.94 5.74 -4.20
CA ALA A 719 -15.05 6.83 -4.62
C ALA A 719 -14.42 7.46 -3.39
N ALA A 720 -13.10 7.62 -3.40
CA ALA A 720 -12.39 8.37 -2.38
C ALA A 720 -12.64 9.89 -2.49
N GLY A 721 -12.05 10.69 -1.59
CA GLY A 721 -12.34 12.11 -1.47
C GLY A 721 -12.18 12.94 -2.74
N ARG A 722 -12.97 14.01 -2.85
CA ARG A 722 -12.96 15.01 -3.93
C ARG A 722 -13.30 14.50 -5.33
N PRO A 723 -14.41 13.77 -5.52
CA PRO A 723 -14.90 13.51 -6.88
C PRO A 723 -15.45 14.79 -7.53
N LEU A 724 -15.30 14.92 -8.84
CA LEU A 724 -15.95 15.96 -9.66
C LEU A 724 -15.55 17.41 -9.34
N ILE A 725 -14.36 17.67 -8.83
CA ILE A 725 -13.91 19.04 -8.55
C ILE A 725 -13.45 19.75 -9.81
#